data_65a9a15a1cbfdf3c9a0097eaec6b9fb8
#
_entry.id   65a9a15a1cbfdf3c9a0097eaec6b9fb8
#
_cell.length_a   1.000
_cell.length_b   1.000
_cell.length_c   1.000
_cell.angle_alpha   90.00
_cell.angle_beta   90.00
_cell.angle_gamma   90.00
#
_symmetry.space_group_name_H-M   'P 1'
#
loop_
_entity.id
_entity.type
_entity.pdbx_description
1 polymer ?
#
loop_
_entity_poly.entity_id
_entity_poly.type
_entity_poly.pdbx_seq_one_letter_code
_entity_poly.pdbx_strand_id
1 'polypeptide(L)'
;MQAVTAAQIEQRGNVNLTDFLVTSPALLGSRSNIDVAGSNLPNAGLVGVNNLDLRNLGPNRTLVLVDGRRHVAGYPGTAAVDINTIPTDLVESVDVLTGGASAIYGADGVSGVVNFIMKKDFDGLRLRAQSGISQRGDAGDRFVAATFGKNFADSRGNITLSYEFNETDRFSQRQRLNYGKTGPSWALVRNPADGTPGTSADDPNVPDRILLTDLRWADSSIGGAVDVNGDFTPDFTGEGGVYDLGSYVPGTSFTVGGSSTPRESYYGDFTPYNRRHIANAMARFEVSPAFEVYLEGKYVRSKAYTLSQPSYDFYTKLYEDNPYLPAAWVSAIQAANAAGDCDDDETPGFEECSIRISRDNFDFGIRRYELERELFRTVIGARGDLGSNLRYDISYVFGQSTQTATNRNDRISDRYYAALDAVSDGNGGVTCRINLPGQTEIQSDSYNNTVYAGVPLTFQPGQCVPINLLGYGTPSQQALDFVTVDHSTWSRLRQHVVTAALSGDTGGFFELPGGPVGFAVGAEYRKESSVFIPSDYQLNGYLIDSGFARIDRGSFDVKEVFGEINLPLLSRVPGAYELSLGGAIRYSDYSTIGGTTTWNVNGSYSPVRDVTFRGTYSQAVRAPNITELFAGGSGTYEFITDPCGIDRVAEGTQYRAANCATALAAVGINPSTFNPADDATSPQNSSILGFQGGNPTLQEETAKTWTAGVVFRPTFVPGLTITADWYSIRLKQAINYATAQDVVDLCYDQPDLDNIYCDVIARKASGAGQGYISTFTVIPENVASYETSGLDFVVDYRFVPEGDVGTFNFRVTGNVLNKLQFVPSAGADLENELHNWEYPAPKYTANFDLTWQKGPFTLNYGLEWWSKTRRVTLKQEQANPDYAPAEYIWYNRKWEHNIYASYNVDDRFDIYGGINNLGDRKPDDGGVAYPISAVGRSFYVGVKAKLF
;
A
#
# COMPACT_ATOMS: atom_id res chain seq x y z
N MET A 1 -23.48 -5.18 -10.90
CA MET A 1 -23.43 -3.96 -10.10
C MET A 1 -23.89 -4.29 -8.69
N GLN A 2 -23.10 -3.97 -7.70
CA GLN A 2 -23.48 -4.05 -6.29
C GLN A 2 -23.63 -2.61 -5.77
N ALA A 3 -24.72 -2.33 -5.08
CA ALA A 3 -24.93 -1.03 -4.46
C ALA A 3 -24.85 -1.17 -2.94
N VAL A 4 -24.10 -0.27 -2.31
CA VAL A 4 -23.99 -0.12 -0.86
C VAL A 4 -24.72 1.17 -0.48
N THR A 5 -25.65 1.09 0.44
CA THR A 5 -26.44 2.25 0.88
C THR A 5 -25.83 2.96 2.07
N ALA A 6 -26.15 4.24 2.27
CA ALA A 6 -25.76 5.02 3.45
C ALA A 6 -26.14 4.31 4.77
N ALA A 7 -27.34 3.68 4.81
CA ALA A 7 -27.80 2.95 6.00
C ALA A 7 -26.89 1.77 6.36
N GLN A 8 -26.38 1.03 5.38
CA GLN A 8 -25.45 -0.08 5.60
C GLN A 8 -24.09 0.41 6.14
N ILE A 9 -23.58 1.53 5.62
CA ILE A 9 -22.34 2.14 6.10
C ILE A 9 -22.50 2.58 7.57
N GLU A 10 -23.63 3.21 7.90
CA GLU A 10 -23.93 3.68 9.26
C GLU A 10 -24.07 2.52 10.26
N GLN A 11 -24.70 1.41 9.88
CA GLN A 11 -24.95 0.24 10.74
C GLN A 11 -23.67 -0.48 11.19
N ARG A 12 -22.54 -0.29 10.51
CA ARG A 12 -21.24 -0.81 10.94
C ARG A 12 -20.50 0.12 11.89
N GLY A 13 -20.99 1.33 12.11
CA GLY A 13 -20.37 2.34 12.97
C GLY A 13 -19.04 2.87 12.46
N ASN A 14 -18.65 2.53 11.23
CA ASN A 14 -17.40 3.00 10.65
C ASN A 14 -17.46 4.51 10.40
N VAL A 15 -16.46 5.22 10.87
CA VAL A 15 -16.29 6.66 10.63
C VAL A 15 -15.48 6.92 9.37
N ASN A 16 -15.06 5.85 8.68
CA ASN A 16 -14.31 5.86 7.44
C ASN A 16 -14.97 4.90 6.44
N LEU A 17 -15.25 5.39 5.24
CA LEU A 17 -15.88 4.60 4.18
C LEU A 17 -15.10 3.34 3.81
N THR A 18 -13.77 3.43 3.81
CA THR A 18 -12.92 2.33 3.38
C THR A 18 -13.01 1.15 4.36
N ASP A 19 -13.06 1.41 5.66
CA ASP A 19 -13.15 0.35 6.68
C ASP A 19 -14.43 -0.49 6.52
N PHE A 20 -15.48 0.09 5.94
CA PHE A 20 -16.65 -0.65 5.52
C PHE A 20 -16.44 -1.35 4.17
N LEU A 21 -15.89 -0.64 3.18
CA LEU A 21 -15.79 -1.15 1.81
C LEU A 21 -14.82 -2.33 1.69
N VAL A 22 -13.75 -2.35 2.49
CA VAL A 22 -12.78 -3.49 2.52
C VAL A 22 -13.41 -4.79 3.05
N THR A 23 -14.56 -4.73 3.71
CA THR A 23 -15.29 -5.95 4.08
C THR A 23 -16.01 -6.60 2.89
N SER A 24 -16.21 -5.85 1.80
CA SER A 24 -16.85 -6.39 0.58
C SER A 24 -15.92 -7.42 -0.09
N PRO A 25 -16.42 -8.61 -0.45
CA PRO A 25 -15.62 -9.64 -1.09
C PRO A 25 -14.85 -9.21 -2.34
N ALA A 26 -15.40 -8.27 -3.11
CA ALA A 26 -14.75 -7.75 -4.32
C ALA A 26 -13.63 -6.74 -4.03
N LEU A 27 -13.55 -6.19 -2.81
CA LEU A 27 -12.66 -5.10 -2.40
C LEU A 27 -11.69 -5.51 -1.30
N LEU A 28 -11.49 -6.80 -1.02
CA LEU A 28 -10.61 -7.29 0.05
C LEU A 28 -9.16 -6.84 -0.09
N GLY A 29 -8.66 -6.62 -1.31
CA GLY A 29 -7.31 -6.11 -1.56
C GLY A 29 -7.15 -4.61 -1.31
N SER A 30 -8.24 -3.91 -0.98
CA SER A 30 -8.20 -2.46 -0.73
C SER A 30 -7.39 -2.14 0.53
N ARG A 31 -6.70 -1.01 0.50
CA ARG A 31 -5.91 -0.53 1.63
C ARG A 31 -6.73 0.39 2.51
N SER A 32 -6.83 0.04 3.78
CA SER A 32 -7.36 0.89 4.85
C SER A 32 -6.23 1.32 5.79
N ASN A 33 -6.49 2.33 6.64
CA ASN A 33 -5.56 2.73 7.70
C ASN A 33 -5.48 1.75 8.88
N ILE A 34 -6.37 0.77 8.94
CA ILE A 34 -6.40 -0.22 10.00
C ILE A 34 -5.47 -1.37 9.60
N ASP A 35 -4.66 -1.83 10.56
CA ASP A 35 -3.76 -2.96 10.39
C ASP A 35 -2.72 -2.80 9.25
N VAL A 36 -2.17 -1.60 9.12
CA VAL A 36 -0.94 -1.40 8.35
C VAL A 36 0.17 -2.11 9.10
N ALA A 37 0.20 -3.43 8.96
CA ALA A 37 1.04 -4.31 9.75
C ALA A 37 2.51 -3.91 9.61
N GLY A 38 3.05 -3.40 10.72
CA GLY A 38 4.41 -3.60 11.13
C GLY A 38 5.54 -3.41 10.15
N SER A 39 5.39 -2.58 9.11
CA SER A 39 6.57 -2.23 8.35
C SER A 39 7.41 -1.27 9.19
N ASN A 40 8.62 -1.67 9.52
CA ASN A 40 9.62 -0.83 10.16
C ASN A 40 9.95 0.42 9.33
N LEU A 41 9.57 0.40 8.06
CA LEU A 41 9.68 1.52 7.14
C LEU A 41 8.26 1.93 6.71
N PRO A 42 7.80 3.13 7.05
CA PRO A 42 6.56 3.63 6.48
C PRO A 42 6.74 3.70 4.97
N ASN A 43 5.84 3.05 4.22
CA ASN A 43 5.78 3.23 2.78
C ASN A 43 5.59 4.73 2.51
N ALA A 44 6.66 5.37 2.05
CA ALA A 44 6.73 6.80 1.87
C ALA A 44 5.53 7.29 1.06
N GLY A 45 4.80 8.26 1.61
CA GLY A 45 3.62 8.82 0.99
C GLY A 45 2.29 8.12 1.24
N LEU A 46 2.25 6.92 1.83
CA LEU A 46 1.03 6.13 1.99
C LEU A 46 0.39 6.19 3.40
N VAL A 47 1.08 6.74 4.40
CA VAL A 47 0.54 6.87 5.76
C VAL A 47 -0.73 7.72 5.74
N GLY A 48 -1.80 7.19 6.28
CA GLY A 48 -3.10 7.86 6.32
C GLY A 48 -3.87 7.87 4.99
N VAL A 49 -3.46 7.09 3.97
CA VAL A 49 -4.16 6.96 2.68
C VAL A 49 -5.00 5.69 2.65
N ASN A 50 -6.18 5.78 2.09
CA ASN A 50 -7.07 4.65 1.83
C ASN A 50 -7.36 4.53 0.34
N ASN A 51 -7.09 3.36 -0.24
CA ASN A 51 -7.29 3.07 -1.65
C ASN A 51 -8.22 1.88 -1.85
N LEU A 52 -9.00 1.91 -2.91
CA LEU A 52 -9.81 0.76 -3.32
C LEU A 52 -9.07 -0.08 -4.36
N ASP A 53 -9.12 -1.39 -4.17
CA ASP A 53 -8.59 -2.38 -5.09
C ASP A 53 -9.64 -3.46 -5.36
N LEU A 54 -10.20 -3.42 -6.57
CA LEU A 54 -11.15 -4.42 -7.03
C LEU A 54 -10.40 -5.67 -7.52
N ARG A 55 -10.71 -6.81 -6.91
CA ARG A 55 -10.22 -8.12 -7.36
C ARG A 55 -8.73 -8.37 -7.17
N ASN A 56 -8.06 -7.63 -6.30
CA ASN A 56 -6.60 -7.71 -6.09
C ASN A 56 -5.78 -7.49 -7.37
N LEU A 57 -6.27 -6.63 -8.28
CA LEU A 57 -5.55 -6.25 -9.50
C LEU A 57 -4.73 -4.97 -9.34
N GLY A 58 -4.74 -4.38 -8.15
CA GLY A 58 -4.05 -3.15 -7.80
C GLY A 58 -4.93 -1.89 -7.90
N PRO A 59 -4.69 -0.90 -7.03
CA PRO A 59 -5.53 0.30 -6.92
C PRO A 59 -5.48 1.19 -8.18
N ASN A 60 -4.41 1.15 -8.97
CA ASN A 60 -4.28 1.88 -10.23
C ASN A 60 -5.20 1.35 -11.34
N ARG A 61 -5.81 0.18 -11.17
CA ARG A 61 -6.72 -0.47 -12.12
C ARG A 61 -8.18 -0.40 -11.68
N THR A 62 -8.44 0.28 -10.55
CA THR A 62 -9.78 0.52 -10.01
C THR A 62 -10.15 1.99 -10.19
N LEU A 63 -11.09 2.29 -11.09
CA LEU A 63 -11.52 3.67 -11.33
C LEU A 63 -12.48 4.12 -10.22
N VAL A 64 -12.12 5.20 -9.54
CA VAL A 64 -12.99 5.84 -8.54
C VAL A 64 -13.60 7.11 -9.10
N LEU A 65 -14.93 7.22 -8.96
CA LEU A 65 -15.71 8.35 -9.41
C LEU A 65 -16.51 8.94 -8.25
N VAL A 66 -16.82 10.23 -8.35
CA VAL A 66 -17.78 10.94 -7.51
C VAL A 66 -18.83 11.53 -8.41
N ASP A 67 -20.10 11.08 -8.26
CA ASP A 67 -21.22 11.45 -9.13
C ASP A 67 -20.94 11.24 -10.63
N GLY A 68 -20.28 10.13 -10.96
CA GLY A 68 -19.90 9.78 -12.32
C GLY A 68 -18.71 10.55 -12.89
N ARG A 69 -18.06 11.42 -12.13
CA ARG A 69 -16.93 12.26 -12.57
C ARG A 69 -15.63 11.83 -11.92
N ARG A 70 -14.53 11.92 -12.66
CA ARG A 70 -13.18 11.60 -12.19
C ARG A 70 -12.77 12.45 -11.00
N HIS A 71 -11.93 11.86 -10.16
CA HIS A 71 -11.35 12.51 -8.99
C HIS A 71 -9.82 12.51 -9.12
N VAL A 72 -9.16 13.58 -8.69
CA VAL A 72 -7.70 13.68 -8.71
C VAL A 72 -7.08 12.61 -7.81
N ALA A 73 -5.93 12.08 -8.23
CA ALA A 73 -5.19 11.09 -7.46
C ALA A 73 -4.78 11.60 -6.06
N GLY A 74 -4.65 10.68 -5.10
CA GLY A 74 -4.44 11.01 -3.69
C GLY A 74 -3.01 11.38 -3.31
N TYR A 75 -2.01 10.80 -4.01
CA TYR A 75 -0.59 10.97 -3.69
C TYR A 75 0.28 10.73 -4.94
N PRO A 76 1.57 11.16 -4.96
CA PRO A 76 2.47 10.92 -6.09
C PRO A 76 2.68 9.43 -6.37
N GLY A 77 2.95 9.09 -7.61
CA GLY A 77 3.25 7.71 -8.00
C GLY A 77 2.03 6.85 -8.30
N THR A 78 0.82 7.42 -8.29
CA THR A 78 -0.42 6.66 -8.50
C THR A 78 -1.45 7.40 -9.34
N ALA A 79 -2.38 6.64 -9.94
CA ALA A 79 -3.66 7.16 -10.43
C ALA A 79 -4.80 6.95 -9.39
N ALA A 80 -4.52 6.25 -8.28
CA ALA A 80 -5.52 5.88 -7.29
C ALA A 80 -6.00 7.09 -6.46
N VAL A 81 -7.28 7.12 -6.16
CA VAL A 81 -7.92 8.14 -5.34
C VAL A 81 -7.81 7.79 -3.86
N ASP A 82 -7.47 8.77 -3.03
CA ASP A 82 -7.58 8.63 -1.58
C ASP A 82 -9.03 8.77 -1.14
N ILE A 83 -9.65 7.66 -0.73
CA ILE A 83 -11.05 7.60 -0.30
C ILE A 83 -11.31 8.42 0.97
N ASN A 84 -10.28 8.69 1.77
CA ASN A 84 -10.35 9.59 2.91
C ASN A 84 -10.79 11.02 2.57
N THR A 85 -10.76 11.38 1.29
CA THR A 85 -11.21 12.69 0.79
C THR A 85 -12.72 12.76 0.53
N ILE A 86 -13.44 11.64 0.67
CA ILE A 86 -14.88 11.54 0.41
C ILE A 86 -15.61 11.53 1.76
N PRO A 87 -16.50 12.50 2.04
CA PRO A 87 -17.19 12.61 3.32
C PRO A 87 -18.21 11.48 3.50
N THR A 88 -18.09 10.74 4.60
CA THR A 88 -18.91 9.57 4.91
C THR A 88 -20.39 9.92 5.05
N ASP A 89 -20.70 11.02 5.71
CA ASP A 89 -22.10 11.40 6.00
C ASP A 89 -22.83 11.98 4.78
N LEU A 90 -22.09 12.48 3.79
CA LEU A 90 -22.67 13.06 2.56
C LEU A 90 -22.88 12.02 1.45
N VAL A 91 -22.37 10.79 1.59
CA VAL A 91 -22.61 9.70 0.62
C VAL A 91 -24.04 9.19 0.76
N GLU A 92 -24.76 9.06 -0.35
CA GLU A 92 -26.07 8.42 -0.44
C GLU A 92 -25.96 6.93 -0.73
N SER A 93 -25.10 6.59 -1.70
CA SER A 93 -24.78 5.19 -2.05
C SER A 93 -23.41 5.09 -2.70
N VAL A 94 -22.89 3.88 -2.71
CA VAL A 94 -21.67 3.51 -3.44
C VAL A 94 -22.04 2.42 -4.44
N ASP A 95 -21.87 2.73 -5.72
CA ASP A 95 -22.10 1.78 -6.80
C ASP A 95 -20.78 1.10 -7.18
N VAL A 96 -20.73 -0.21 -7.03
CA VAL A 96 -19.57 -1.04 -7.41
C VAL A 96 -19.90 -1.81 -8.68
N LEU A 97 -19.26 -1.40 -9.77
CA LEU A 97 -19.35 -2.08 -11.07
C LEU A 97 -18.10 -2.97 -11.23
N THR A 98 -18.29 -4.26 -11.15
CA THR A 98 -17.22 -5.26 -11.26
C THR A 98 -17.07 -5.73 -12.69
N GLY A 99 -15.92 -5.46 -13.32
CA GLY A 99 -15.61 -5.81 -14.71
C GLY A 99 -15.21 -4.61 -15.56
N GLY A 100 -14.62 -4.85 -16.72
CA GLY A 100 -14.09 -3.80 -17.59
C GLY A 100 -15.15 -2.77 -17.99
N ALA A 101 -14.95 -1.54 -17.54
CA ALA A 101 -15.88 -0.43 -17.73
C ALA A 101 -15.25 0.75 -18.50
N SER A 102 -14.06 0.58 -19.06
CA SER A 102 -13.31 1.64 -19.72
C SER A 102 -14.01 2.23 -20.94
N ALA A 103 -14.84 1.47 -21.63
CA ALA A 103 -15.61 1.96 -22.76
C ALA A 103 -16.62 3.06 -22.35
N ILE A 104 -17.18 2.97 -21.14
CA ILE A 104 -18.18 3.92 -20.63
C ILE A 104 -17.50 5.07 -19.86
N TYR A 105 -16.61 4.73 -18.92
CA TYR A 105 -16.06 5.67 -17.96
C TYR A 105 -14.61 6.14 -18.27
N GLY A 106 -14.04 5.65 -19.36
CA GLY A 106 -12.63 5.93 -19.75
C GLY A 106 -11.64 4.94 -19.14
N ALA A 107 -10.35 5.12 -19.46
CA ALA A 107 -9.26 4.28 -19.01
C ALA A 107 -9.22 4.15 -17.47
N ASP A 108 -8.43 3.20 -16.96
CA ASP A 108 -8.22 2.85 -15.56
C ASP A 108 -9.34 2.01 -14.92
N GLY A 109 -10.53 1.89 -15.56
CA GLY A 109 -11.61 0.99 -15.15
C GLY A 109 -11.37 -0.47 -15.60
N VAL A 110 -10.19 -1.02 -15.38
CA VAL A 110 -9.78 -2.36 -15.81
C VAL A 110 -10.44 -3.43 -14.96
N SER A 111 -10.30 -3.35 -13.64
CA SER A 111 -10.95 -4.23 -12.67
C SER A 111 -12.41 -3.85 -12.43
N GLY A 112 -12.75 -2.60 -12.68
CA GLY A 112 -14.09 -2.04 -12.51
C GLY A 112 -14.10 -0.59 -12.08
N VAL A 113 -15.29 -0.14 -11.64
CA VAL A 113 -15.54 1.24 -11.20
C VAL A 113 -16.21 1.24 -9.84
N VAL A 114 -15.77 2.13 -8.96
CA VAL A 114 -16.47 2.46 -7.72
C VAL A 114 -16.92 3.91 -7.79
N ASN A 115 -18.23 4.13 -7.85
CA ASN A 115 -18.83 5.45 -8.00
C ASN A 115 -19.56 5.84 -6.72
N PHE A 116 -19.12 6.93 -6.10
CA PHE A 116 -19.74 7.51 -4.92
C PHE A 116 -20.82 8.49 -5.33
N ILE A 117 -22.07 8.17 -5.02
CA ILE A 117 -23.23 9.03 -5.25
C ILE A 117 -23.41 9.89 -4.00
N MET A 118 -23.42 11.21 -4.19
CA MET A 118 -23.53 12.17 -3.10
C MET A 118 -24.99 12.57 -2.87
N LYS A 119 -25.35 12.84 -1.60
CA LYS A 119 -26.66 13.41 -1.25
C LYS A 119 -26.78 14.80 -1.85
N LYS A 120 -27.66 14.95 -2.81
CA LYS A 120 -28.03 16.23 -3.47
C LYS A 120 -29.39 16.68 -2.98
N ASP A 121 -29.68 17.95 -3.16
CA ASP A 121 -31.00 18.53 -2.83
C ASP A 121 -31.41 18.37 -1.36
N PHE A 122 -30.41 18.41 -0.49
CA PHE A 122 -30.64 18.33 0.95
C PHE A 122 -31.43 19.58 1.41
N ASP A 123 -32.44 19.39 2.27
CA ASP A 123 -33.20 20.48 2.89
C ASP A 123 -33.26 20.26 4.40
N GLY A 124 -32.81 21.26 5.17
CA GLY A 124 -32.69 21.19 6.62
C GLY A 124 -31.28 21.22 7.15
N LEU A 125 -31.11 20.91 8.43
CA LEU A 125 -29.83 20.76 9.11
C LEU A 125 -29.74 19.39 9.78
N ARG A 126 -28.75 18.59 9.37
CA ARG A 126 -28.41 17.31 9.99
C ARG A 126 -27.05 17.42 10.69
N LEU A 127 -27.01 16.97 11.93
CA LEU A 127 -25.80 16.84 12.72
C LEU A 127 -25.59 15.36 13.07
N ARG A 128 -24.35 14.92 13.09
CA ARG A 128 -23.96 13.59 13.58
C ARG A 128 -22.69 13.69 14.38
N ALA A 129 -22.66 13.02 15.54
CA ALA A 129 -21.44 12.86 16.33
C ALA A 129 -21.33 11.42 16.78
N GLN A 130 -20.11 10.88 16.77
CA GLN A 130 -19.80 9.51 17.20
C GLN A 130 -18.44 9.47 17.87
N SER A 131 -18.28 8.59 18.87
CA SER A 131 -17.00 8.21 19.42
C SER A 131 -16.92 6.71 19.58
N GLY A 132 -15.74 6.14 19.30
CA GLY A 132 -15.42 4.74 19.45
C GLY A 132 -14.16 4.51 20.26
N ILE A 133 -14.02 3.32 20.85
CA ILE A 133 -12.85 2.91 21.63
C ILE A 133 -12.79 1.39 21.72
N SER A 134 -11.57 0.82 21.76
CA SER A 134 -11.43 -0.62 22.04
C SER A 134 -11.80 -0.96 23.47
N GLN A 135 -12.09 -2.23 23.72
CA GLN A 135 -12.30 -2.74 25.09
C GLN A 135 -11.11 -2.47 26.04
N ARG A 136 -9.94 -2.23 25.47
CA ARG A 136 -8.68 -2.02 26.19
C ARG A 136 -8.36 -0.55 26.43
N GLY A 137 -9.25 0.36 26.01
CA GLY A 137 -9.11 1.79 26.22
C GLY A 137 -8.15 2.47 25.25
N ASP A 138 -7.88 1.86 24.09
CA ASP A 138 -7.02 2.36 23.02
C ASP A 138 -7.75 2.35 21.67
N ALA A 139 -7.05 2.66 20.58
CA ALA A 139 -7.59 2.72 19.20
C ALA A 139 -8.88 3.56 19.15
N GLY A 140 -8.86 4.73 19.78
CA GLY A 140 -10.01 5.64 19.85
C GLY A 140 -10.27 6.30 18.48
N ASP A 141 -11.55 6.53 18.20
CA ASP A 141 -11.99 7.34 17.05
C ASP A 141 -13.02 8.38 17.48
N ARG A 142 -13.05 9.51 16.74
CA ARG A 142 -13.99 10.62 16.96
C ARG A 142 -14.45 11.17 15.62
N PHE A 143 -15.75 11.37 15.52
CA PHE A 143 -16.38 11.82 14.30
C PHE A 143 -17.44 12.87 14.60
N VAL A 144 -17.45 13.95 13.82
CA VAL A 144 -18.51 14.96 13.82
C VAL A 144 -18.80 15.37 12.39
N ALA A 145 -20.08 15.38 12.03
CA ALA A 145 -20.52 15.87 10.72
C ALA A 145 -21.70 16.83 10.87
N ALA A 146 -21.75 17.83 10.01
CA ALA A 146 -22.84 18.77 9.89
C ALA A 146 -23.17 18.97 8.40
N THR A 147 -24.42 18.74 8.01
CA THR A 147 -24.89 18.98 6.65
C THR A 147 -26.10 19.91 6.72
N PHE A 148 -25.98 21.05 6.04
CA PHE A 148 -27.06 22.03 5.89
C PHE A 148 -27.44 22.13 4.42
N GLY A 149 -28.73 22.19 4.14
CA GLY A 149 -29.22 22.42 2.80
C GLY A 149 -30.48 23.29 2.80
N LYS A 150 -30.70 23.95 1.68
CA LYS A 150 -31.89 24.78 1.49
C LYS A 150 -32.35 24.80 0.05
N ASN A 151 -33.60 24.44 -0.16
CA ASN A 151 -34.30 24.66 -1.41
C ASN A 151 -34.80 26.10 -1.50
N PHE A 152 -34.71 26.69 -2.66
CA PHE A 152 -35.20 28.04 -2.94
C PHE A 152 -35.79 28.16 -4.36
N ALA A 153 -36.48 29.28 -4.66
CA ALA A 153 -37.12 29.55 -5.95
C ALA A 153 -38.05 28.39 -6.40
N ASP A 154 -38.97 27.98 -5.50
CA ASP A 154 -39.90 26.87 -5.74
C ASP A 154 -39.20 25.56 -6.10
N SER A 155 -38.15 25.22 -5.36
CA SER A 155 -37.30 24.04 -5.53
C SER A 155 -36.49 23.98 -6.83
N ARG A 156 -36.45 25.07 -7.62
CA ARG A 156 -35.58 25.20 -8.79
C ARG A 156 -34.10 25.34 -8.41
N GLY A 157 -33.82 25.84 -7.22
CA GLY A 157 -32.48 25.94 -6.69
C GLY A 157 -32.29 25.17 -5.39
N ASN A 158 -31.10 24.66 -5.19
CA ASN A 158 -30.64 24.06 -3.92
C ASN A 158 -29.22 24.51 -3.64
N ILE A 159 -28.91 24.72 -2.36
CA ILE A 159 -27.56 24.86 -1.83
C ILE A 159 -27.41 23.85 -0.72
N THR A 160 -26.38 23.01 -0.79
CA THR A 160 -26.00 22.05 0.25
C THR A 160 -24.57 22.33 0.70
N LEU A 161 -24.36 22.50 1.99
CA LEU A 161 -23.06 22.66 2.64
C LEU A 161 -22.84 21.51 3.61
N SER A 162 -21.65 20.94 3.61
CA SER A 162 -21.30 19.87 4.54
C SER A 162 -19.89 20.05 5.10
N TYR A 163 -19.74 19.75 6.36
CA TYR A 163 -18.46 19.68 7.04
C TYR A 163 -18.39 18.40 7.82
N GLU A 164 -17.23 17.71 7.72
CA GLU A 164 -16.93 16.47 8.44
C GLU A 164 -15.56 16.57 9.09
N PHE A 165 -15.50 16.24 10.36
CA PHE A 165 -14.30 16.06 11.15
C PHE A 165 -14.18 14.59 11.55
N ASN A 166 -12.99 14.03 11.35
CA ASN A 166 -12.67 12.69 11.82
C ASN A 166 -11.26 12.67 12.43
N GLU A 167 -11.10 11.99 13.55
CA GLU A 167 -9.82 11.76 14.20
C GLU A 167 -9.73 10.31 14.67
N THR A 168 -8.64 9.63 14.31
CA THR A 168 -8.32 8.27 14.74
C THR A 168 -7.00 8.30 15.50
N ASP A 169 -7.02 7.79 16.71
CA ASP A 169 -5.83 7.71 17.56
C ASP A 169 -4.84 6.68 17.01
N ARG A 170 -3.55 6.93 17.19
CA ARG A 170 -2.50 5.97 16.87
C ARG A 170 -2.65 4.72 17.71
N PHE A 171 -2.52 3.56 17.07
CA PHE A 171 -2.56 2.26 17.72
C PHE A 171 -1.29 1.48 17.42
N SER A 172 -0.50 1.20 18.46
CA SER A 172 0.83 0.61 18.35
C SER A 172 0.84 -0.89 18.65
N GLN A 173 1.76 -1.62 18.03
CA GLN A 173 2.04 -3.03 18.33
C GLN A 173 2.37 -3.27 19.82
N ARG A 174 3.07 -2.32 20.46
CA ARG A 174 3.42 -2.39 21.90
C ARG A 174 2.19 -2.47 22.83
N GLN A 175 1.02 -2.03 22.36
CA GLN A 175 -0.23 -2.15 23.13
C GLN A 175 -0.80 -3.58 23.15
N ARG A 176 -0.19 -4.49 22.39
CA ARG A 176 -0.62 -5.90 22.28
C ARG A 176 0.45 -6.93 22.68
N LEU A 177 1.50 -6.51 23.39
CA LEU A 177 2.55 -7.43 23.88
C LEU A 177 1.95 -8.59 24.72
N ASN A 178 0.89 -8.32 25.46
CA ASN A 178 0.23 -9.31 26.32
C ASN A 178 -0.73 -10.28 25.59
N TYR A 179 -0.70 -10.32 24.25
CA TYR A 179 -1.59 -11.20 23.50
C TYR A 179 -1.13 -12.68 23.47
N GLY A 180 0.02 -13.01 24.07
CA GLY A 180 0.62 -14.34 24.00
C GLY A 180 1.10 -14.65 22.59
N LYS A 181 0.96 -15.87 22.12
CA LYS A 181 1.40 -16.30 20.79
C LYS A 181 0.81 -15.52 19.62
N THR A 182 -0.27 -14.79 19.83
CA THR A 182 -0.90 -13.93 18.81
C THR A 182 -0.36 -12.50 18.82
N GLY A 183 0.49 -12.16 19.80
CA GLY A 183 1.08 -10.83 19.96
C GLY A 183 2.40 -10.65 19.18
N PRO A 184 2.89 -9.41 19.10
CA PRO A 184 4.09 -9.06 18.31
C PRO A 184 5.41 -9.61 18.90
N SER A 185 5.41 -10.10 20.17
CA SER A 185 6.57 -10.74 20.78
C SER A 185 6.88 -12.12 20.20
N TRP A 186 5.93 -12.72 19.47
CA TRP A 186 6.08 -14.04 18.87
C TRP A 186 6.22 -13.94 17.35
N ALA A 187 7.16 -14.70 16.79
CA ALA A 187 7.31 -14.80 15.34
C ALA A 187 7.67 -16.22 14.91
N LEU A 188 7.26 -16.56 13.69
CA LEU A 188 7.64 -17.80 13.03
C LEU A 188 9.03 -17.60 12.43
N VAL A 189 10.03 -18.23 13.01
CA VAL A 189 11.44 -18.11 12.62
C VAL A 189 12.04 -19.48 12.33
N ARG A 190 13.23 -19.51 11.74
CA ARG A 190 13.94 -20.76 11.47
C ARG A 190 14.08 -21.60 12.74
N ASN A 191 13.96 -22.91 12.57
CA ASN A 191 14.08 -23.87 13.64
C ASN A 191 15.57 -24.17 13.90
N PRO A 192 16.11 -23.87 15.11
CA PRO A 192 17.48 -24.19 15.44
C PRO A 192 17.80 -25.70 15.45
N ALA A 193 16.79 -26.55 15.55
CA ALA A 193 16.94 -28.00 15.60
C ALA A 193 17.04 -28.63 14.21
N ASP A 194 16.84 -27.85 13.17
CA ASP A 194 16.90 -28.30 11.79
C ASP A 194 18.16 -27.81 11.05
N GLY A 195 18.61 -28.58 10.07
CA GLY A 195 19.70 -28.21 9.19
C GLY A 195 19.32 -27.10 8.19
N THR A 196 20.23 -26.81 7.26
CA THR A 196 19.90 -25.81 6.21
C THR A 196 18.96 -26.44 5.18
N PRO A 197 17.78 -25.87 4.92
CA PRO A 197 16.83 -26.36 3.92
C PRO A 197 17.47 -26.62 2.56
N GLY A 198 17.20 -27.78 1.98
CA GLY A 198 17.79 -28.22 0.71
C GLY A 198 19.22 -28.69 0.79
N THR A 199 19.82 -28.83 1.98
CA THR A 199 21.16 -29.43 2.21
C THR A 199 21.04 -30.87 2.77
N SER A 200 22.15 -31.58 2.85
CA SER A 200 22.20 -32.90 3.48
C SER A 200 21.97 -32.88 5.01
N ALA A 201 21.94 -31.71 5.61
CA ALA A 201 21.66 -31.52 7.04
C ALA A 201 20.17 -31.24 7.32
N ASP A 202 19.37 -31.03 6.28
CA ASP A 202 17.94 -30.83 6.31
C ASP A 202 17.23 -32.15 6.69
N ASP A 203 16.44 -32.15 7.76
CA ASP A 203 15.64 -33.32 8.18
C ASP A 203 14.17 -33.10 7.80
N PRO A 204 13.64 -33.77 6.76
CA PRO A 204 12.28 -33.56 6.29
C PRO A 204 11.19 -33.95 7.33
N ASN A 205 11.56 -34.41 8.51
CA ASN A 205 10.65 -34.66 9.61
C ASN A 205 10.68 -33.58 10.70
N VAL A 206 11.60 -32.61 10.61
CA VAL A 206 11.74 -31.50 11.52
C VAL A 206 11.35 -30.22 10.77
N PRO A 207 10.30 -29.50 11.20
CA PRO A 207 9.91 -28.31 10.47
C PRO A 207 11.01 -27.25 10.46
N ASP A 208 11.29 -26.64 9.29
CA ASP A 208 12.27 -25.57 9.12
C ASP A 208 12.01 -24.37 10.01
N ARG A 209 10.77 -24.12 10.40
CA ARG A 209 10.36 -22.97 11.19
C ARG A 209 9.53 -23.37 12.39
N ILE A 210 9.72 -22.63 13.49
CA ILE A 210 8.95 -22.74 14.72
C ILE A 210 8.55 -21.36 15.23
N LEU A 211 7.53 -21.32 16.09
CA LEU A 211 7.08 -20.08 16.72
C LEU A 211 7.89 -19.84 17.99
N LEU A 212 8.71 -18.77 18.00
CA LEU A 212 9.53 -18.36 19.14
C LEU A 212 9.12 -17.00 19.68
N THR A 213 9.49 -16.72 20.91
CA THR A 213 9.34 -15.43 21.62
C THR A 213 10.68 -14.96 22.15
N ASP A 214 10.74 -13.73 22.69
CA ASP A 214 11.97 -13.07 23.16
C ASP A 214 13.06 -13.01 22.10
N LEU A 215 12.61 -12.83 20.85
CA LEU A 215 13.49 -12.66 19.70
C LEU A 215 14.15 -11.30 19.76
N ARG A 216 15.46 -11.26 19.47
CA ARG A 216 16.33 -10.09 19.48
C ARG A 216 17.20 -10.10 18.25
N TRP A 217 17.64 -8.94 17.80
CA TRP A 217 18.68 -8.85 16.78
C TRP A 217 20.00 -9.28 17.38
N ALA A 218 20.64 -10.28 16.79
CA ALA A 218 21.77 -10.98 17.41
C ALA A 218 22.98 -10.08 17.78
N ASP A 219 23.20 -9.05 17.01
CA ASP A 219 24.39 -8.22 17.00
C ASP A 219 24.16 -6.73 17.34
N SER A 220 22.98 -6.36 17.83
CA SER A 220 22.64 -4.95 18.11
C SER A 220 21.95 -4.78 19.46
N SER A 221 22.28 -3.73 20.19
CA SER A 221 21.64 -3.39 21.46
C SER A 221 21.38 -1.90 21.66
N ILE A 222 20.45 -1.57 22.56
CA ILE A 222 20.05 -0.19 22.87
C ILE A 222 21.22 0.66 23.36
N GLY A 223 22.12 0.10 24.16
CA GLY A 223 23.31 0.78 24.70
C GLY A 223 24.58 0.55 23.87
N GLY A 224 24.51 -0.30 22.88
CA GLY A 224 25.63 -0.70 22.03
C GLY A 224 26.09 -2.14 22.34
N ALA A 225 26.32 -2.88 21.29
CA ALA A 225 27.00 -4.18 21.27
C ALA A 225 28.41 -3.93 20.71
N VAL A 226 29.45 -4.11 21.52
CA VAL A 226 30.83 -3.67 21.20
C VAL A 226 31.72 -4.89 21.00
N ASP A 227 32.29 -4.98 19.83
CA ASP A 227 33.38 -5.92 19.45
C ASP A 227 34.72 -5.22 19.65
N VAL A 228 35.59 -5.84 20.46
CA VAL A 228 36.93 -5.28 20.77
C VAL A 228 38.09 -6.17 20.32
N ASN A 229 37.76 -7.26 19.63
CA ASN A 229 38.77 -8.18 19.10
C ASN A 229 38.75 -8.31 17.57
N GLY A 230 37.68 -7.76 16.93
CA GLY A 230 37.49 -7.67 15.48
C GLY A 230 36.92 -8.92 14.83
N ASP A 231 36.34 -9.84 15.61
CA ASP A 231 35.72 -11.07 15.10
C ASP A 231 34.24 -10.92 14.73
N PHE A 232 33.72 -9.70 14.77
CA PHE A 232 32.32 -9.34 14.53
C PHE A 232 31.32 -9.94 15.52
N THR A 233 31.82 -10.46 16.66
CA THR A 233 30.98 -10.95 17.76
C THR A 233 31.07 -9.98 18.92
N PRO A 234 29.95 -9.45 19.45
CA PRO A 234 30.03 -8.50 20.57
C PRO A 234 30.61 -9.11 21.83
N ASP A 235 31.63 -8.49 22.39
CA ASP A 235 32.30 -8.86 23.67
C ASP A 235 31.67 -8.14 24.86
N PHE A 236 31.29 -6.84 24.67
CA PHE A 236 30.81 -5.98 25.72
C PHE A 236 29.54 -5.23 25.36
N THR A 237 28.75 -4.89 26.37
CA THR A 237 27.72 -3.85 26.21
C THR A 237 28.40 -2.48 26.21
N GLY A 238 27.74 -1.47 25.64
CA GLY A 238 28.28 -0.11 25.63
C GLY A 238 28.54 0.46 27.02
N GLU A 239 27.90 -0.03 28.07
CA GLU A 239 28.15 0.31 29.46
C GLU A 239 29.33 -0.45 30.08
N GLY A 240 29.99 -1.33 29.33
CA GLY A 240 31.17 -2.08 29.75
C GLY A 240 30.90 -3.41 30.44
N GLY A 241 29.66 -3.88 30.49
CA GLY A 241 29.31 -5.22 30.93
C GLY A 241 29.66 -6.28 29.87
N VAL A 242 29.89 -7.52 30.28
CA VAL A 242 30.06 -8.63 29.33
C VAL A 242 28.77 -8.80 28.53
N TYR A 243 28.90 -8.93 27.22
CA TYR A 243 27.76 -9.14 26.34
C TYR A 243 27.27 -10.58 26.41
N ASP A 244 25.99 -10.76 26.69
CA ASP A 244 25.34 -12.06 26.62
C ASP A 244 24.72 -12.23 25.21
N LEU A 245 25.29 -13.13 24.43
CA LEU A 245 24.84 -13.41 23.06
C LEU A 245 23.44 -14.08 23.00
N GLY A 246 22.92 -14.58 24.12
CA GLY A 246 21.72 -15.38 24.12
C GLY A 246 21.84 -16.69 23.38
N SER A 247 20.73 -17.21 22.87
CA SER A 247 20.69 -18.43 22.05
C SER A 247 20.49 -18.07 20.59
N TYR A 248 21.56 -18.08 19.82
CA TYR A 248 21.52 -17.74 18.38
C TYR A 248 20.59 -18.68 17.60
N VAL A 249 19.80 -18.11 16.70
CA VAL A 249 18.91 -18.86 15.79
C VAL A 249 19.64 -19.05 14.45
N PRO A 250 20.21 -20.22 14.17
CA PRO A 250 21.08 -20.45 13.01
C PRO A 250 20.43 -20.05 11.69
N GLY A 251 21.20 -19.41 10.80
CA GLY A 251 20.72 -18.95 9.49
C GLY A 251 19.73 -17.80 9.55
N THR A 252 19.72 -17.04 10.65
CA THR A 252 18.93 -15.80 10.81
C THR A 252 19.79 -14.76 11.51
N SER A 253 19.36 -13.49 11.49
CA SER A 253 19.97 -12.42 12.28
C SER A 253 19.37 -12.32 13.69
N PHE A 254 18.81 -13.41 14.25
CA PHE A 254 18.13 -13.38 15.54
C PHE A 254 18.83 -14.23 16.60
N THR A 255 18.64 -13.79 17.84
CA THR A 255 18.92 -14.57 19.04
C THR A 255 17.67 -14.61 19.95
N VAL A 256 17.58 -15.58 20.83
CA VAL A 256 16.57 -15.66 21.90
C VAL A 256 17.23 -15.28 23.21
N GLY A 257 16.74 -14.23 23.85
CA GLY A 257 17.33 -13.70 25.07
C GLY A 257 18.66 -12.99 24.84
N GLY A 258 19.41 -12.73 25.92
CA GLY A 258 20.73 -12.07 25.86
C GLY A 258 20.65 -10.56 26.05
N SER A 259 21.77 -9.89 25.65
CA SER A 259 21.95 -8.44 25.79
C SER A 259 21.39 -7.62 24.64
N SER A 260 21.06 -8.26 23.54
CA SER A 260 20.53 -7.61 22.32
C SER A 260 19.18 -6.95 22.55
N THR A 261 18.81 -6.01 21.66
CA THR A 261 17.51 -5.33 21.73
C THR A 261 16.35 -6.29 21.47
N PRO A 262 15.39 -6.42 22.41
CA PRO A 262 14.18 -7.18 22.16
C PRO A 262 13.42 -6.61 20.94
N ARG A 263 13.01 -7.47 20.02
CA ARG A 263 12.27 -7.10 18.81
C ARG A 263 11.01 -6.29 19.13
N GLU A 264 10.34 -6.60 20.24
CA GLU A 264 9.15 -5.92 20.72
C GLU A 264 9.40 -4.49 21.24
N SER A 265 10.66 -4.11 21.45
CA SER A 265 11.05 -2.75 21.83
C SER A 265 10.96 -1.77 20.67
N TYR A 266 11.06 -2.26 19.44
CA TYR A 266 10.97 -1.39 18.26
C TYR A 266 9.56 -0.82 18.09
N TYR A 267 9.50 0.39 17.56
CA TYR A 267 8.24 1.04 17.26
C TYR A 267 7.61 0.41 16.01
N GLY A 268 6.30 0.28 16.04
CA GLY A 268 5.51 -0.14 14.90
C GLY A 268 4.05 0.17 15.19
N ASP A 269 3.36 0.76 14.24
CA ASP A 269 1.95 1.09 14.37
C ASP A 269 1.10 0.13 13.54
N PHE A 270 0.02 -0.39 14.15
CA PHE A 270 -1.06 -1.03 13.40
C PHE A 270 -1.94 0.00 12.70
N THR A 271 -2.20 1.12 13.39
CA THR A 271 -2.98 2.22 12.85
C THR A 271 -2.23 3.52 13.11
N PRO A 272 -1.89 4.29 12.07
CA PRO A 272 -1.31 5.61 12.23
C PRO A 272 -2.31 6.59 12.85
N TYR A 273 -1.83 7.64 13.51
CA TYR A 273 -2.68 8.78 13.82
C TYR A 273 -3.19 9.40 12.52
N ASN A 274 -4.48 9.72 12.46
CA ASN A 274 -5.06 10.40 11.32
C ASN A 274 -6.14 11.40 11.78
N ARG A 275 -6.05 12.64 11.29
CA ARG A 275 -7.06 13.68 11.52
C ARG A 275 -7.43 14.34 10.21
N ARG A 276 -8.73 14.44 9.93
CA ARG A 276 -9.26 14.96 8.67
C ARG A 276 -10.31 16.03 8.91
N HIS A 277 -10.28 17.03 8.06
CA HIS A 277 -11.32 18.05 7.92
C HIS A 277 -11.76 18.06 6.46
N ILE A 278 -13.04 17.85 6.20
CA ILE A 278 -13.63 17.78 4.86
C ILE A 278 -14.76 18.78 4.78
N ALA A 279 -14.66 19.77 3.91
CA ALA A 279 -15.70 20.74 3.64
C ALA A 279 -16.20 20.57 2.21
N ASN A 280 -17.51 20.54 2.02
CA ASN A 280 -18.15 20.46 0.69
C ASN A 280 -19.23 21.54 0.57
N ALA A 281 -19.35 22.07 -0.65
CA ALA A 281 -20.43 22.98 -1.03
C ALA A 281 -20.95 22.54 -2.39
N MET A 282 -22.25 22.37 -2.50
CA MET A 282 -22.94 22.05 -3.76
C MET A 282 -24.05 23.05 -3.97
N ALA A 283 -24.22 23.50 -5.20
CA ALA A 283 -25.29 24.39 -5.59
C ALA A 283 -25.80 24.02 -6.98
N ARG A 284 -27.10 24.09 -7.17
CA ARG A 284 -27.73 24.00 -8.49
C ARG A 284 -28.83 25.01 -8.66
N PHE A 285 -29.06 25.41 -9.89
CA PHE A 285 -30.19 26.27 -10.24
C PHE A 285 -30.72 25.93 -11.62
N GLU A 286 -31.98 25.52 -11.67
CA GLU A 286 -32.72 25.26 -12.89
C GLU A 286 -33.34 26.58 -13.39
N VAL A 287 -32.76 27.13 -14.45
CA VAL A 287 -33.28 28.31 -15.14
C VAL A 287 -34.52 27.92 -15.95
N SER A 288 -34.47 26.76 -16.59
CA SER A 288 -35.56 26.11 -17.31
C SER A 288 -35.28 24.61 -17.40
N PRO A 289 -36.24 23.72 -17.75
CA PRO A 289 -35.97 22.31 -17.98
C PRO A 289 -34.84 22.05 -18.98
N ALA A 290 -34.62 22.97 -19.94
CA ALA A 290 -33.56 22.88 -20.91
C ALA A 290 -32.22 23.41 -20.41
N PHE A 291 -32.16 24.05 -19.24
CA PHE A 291 -30.92 24.65 -18.76
C PHE A 291 -30.85 24.72 -17.22
N GLU A 292 -30.11 23.84 -16.63
CA GLU A 292 -29.71 23.85 -15.22
C GLU A 292 -28.20 24.07 -15.11
N VAL A 293 -27.74 24.94 -14.25
CA VAL A 293 -26.34 25.12 -13.89
C VAL A 293 -26.09 24.51 -12.52
N TYR A 294 -24.90 23.90 -12.36
CA TYR A 294 -24.47 23.33 -11.08
C TYR A 294 -23.02 23.63 -10.77
N LEU A 295 -22.71 23.68 -9.48
CA LEU A 295 -21.39 23.92 -8.92
C LEU A 295 -21.16 22.97 -7.75
N GLU A 296 -19.98 22.36 -7.72
CA GLU A 296 -19.50 21.58 -6.57
C GLU A 296 -18.13 22.11 -6.17
N GLY A 297 -17.91 22.28 -4.88
CA GLY A 297 -16.61 22.63 -4.28
C GLY A 297 -16.29 21.68 -3.14
N LYS A 298 -15.03 21.23 -3.05
CA LYS A 298 -14.52 20.38 -1.98
C LYS A 298 -13.16 20.88 -1.54
N TYR A 299 -12.95 20.99 -0.22
CA TYR A 299 -11.67 21.19 0.39
C TYR A 299 -11.45 20.16 1.49
N VAL A 300 -10.30 19.51 1.46
CA VAL A 300 -9.89 18.51 2.46
C VAL A 300 -8.52 18.87 2.98
N ARG A 301 -8.35 18.82 4.29
CA ARG A 301 -7.06 18.82 4.95
C ARG A 301 -6.94 17.61 5.85
N SER A 302 -5.91 16.80 5.63
CA SER A 302 -5.60 15.65 6.46
C SER A 302 -4.19 15.74 7.03
N LYS A 303 -4.04 15.28 8.26
CA LYS A 303 -2.76 15.15 8.93
C LYS A 303 -2.65 13.75 9.50
N ALA A 304 -1.60 13.02 9.10
CA ALA A 304 -1.33 11.68 9.57
C ALA A 304 0.12 11.55 10.01
N TYR A 305 0.40 10.68 10.98
CA TYR A 305 1.77 10.31 11.31
C TYR A 305 1.84 8.88 11.85
N THR A 306 3.01 8.28 11.65
CA THR A 306 3.41 7.01 12.24
C THR A 306 4.81 7.13 12.84
N LEU A 307 5.14 6.28 13.80
CA LEU A 307 6.49 6.15 14.31
C LEU A 307 7.26 5.15 13.46
N SER A 308 8.50 5.52 13.11
CA SER A 308 9.46 4.63 12.49
C SER A 308 10.33 3.96 13.57
N GLN A 309 11.03 2.89 13.18
CA GLN A 309 12.07 2.33 14.02
C GLN A 309 13.14 3.39 14.33
N PRO A 310 13.87 3.28 15.46
CA PRO A 310 15.02 4.14 15.71
C PRO A 310 16.05 3.99 14.59
N SER A 311 16.93 4.98 14.43
CA SER A 311 18.13 4.78 13.62
C SER A 311 18.99 3.71 14.27
N TYR A 312 19.81 3.05 13.49
CA TYR A 312 20.67 1.96 13.95
C TYR A 312 22.02 2.03 13.27
N ASP A 313 22.99 1.43 13.91
CA ASP A 313 24.35 1.27 13.41
C ASP A 313 24.74 -0.19 13.51
N PHE A 314 25.40 -0.71 12.48
CA PHE A 314 25.99 -2.05 12.49
C PHE A 314 27.48 -1.95 12.25
N TYR A 315 28.26 -2.54 13.13
CA TYR A 315 29.72 -2.64 13.06
C TYR A 315 30.42 -1.32 12.75
N THR A 316 29.86 -0.21 13.26
CA THR A 316 30.41 1.12 13.06
C THR A 316 31.76 1.22 13.77
N LYS A 317 32.78 1.64 13.04
CA LYS A 317 34.16 1.75 13.55
C LYS A 317 34.29 2.87 14.59
N LEU A 318 34.92 2.57 15.72
CA LEU A 318 35.37 3.52 16.72
C LEU A 318 36.90 3.56 16.69
N TYR A 319 37.47 4.74 16.52
CA TYR A 319 38.93 4.90 16.43
C TYR A 319 39.60 4.72 17.81
N GLU A 320 40.76 4.09 17.85
CA GLU A 320 41.45 3.71 19.09
C GLU A 320 41.86 4.92 19.97
N ASP A 321 42.04 6.10 19.37
CA ASP A 321 42.34 7.35 20.08
C ASP A 321 41.08 8.10 20.57
N ASN A 322 39.91 7.47 20.45
CA ASN A 322 38.68 8.03 20.96
C ASN A 322 38.66 8.03 22.50
N PRO A 323 38.59 9.22 23.17
CA PRO A 323 38.67 9.34 24.62
C PRO A 323 37.50 8.71 25.39
N TYR A 324 36.41 8.33 24.72
CA TYR A 324 35.28 7.63 25.34
C TYR A 324 35.54 6.13 25.52
N LEU A 325 36.51 5.57 24.81
CA LEU A 325 36.85 4.15 24.91
C LEU A 325 37.55 3.80 26.22
N PRO A 326 37.15 2.73 26.91
CA PRO A 326 37.94 2.16 28.00
C PRO A 326 39.33 1.74 27.54
N ALA A 327 40.37 2.10 28.30
CA ALA A 327 41.75 1.77 27.95
C ALA A 327 41.99 0.24 27.80
N ALA A 328 41.22 -0.58 28.50
CA ALA A 328 41.29 -2.03 28.39
C ALA A 328 40.86 -2.52 26.99
N TRP A 329 39.84 -1.89 26.37
CA TRP A 329 39.37 -2.25 25.02
C TRP A 329 40.39 -1.84 23.97
N VAL A 330 41.01 -0.66 24.11
CA VAL A 330 42.07 -0.19 23.22
C VAL A 330 43.27 -1.16 23.31
N SER A 331 43.63 -1.61 24.53
CA SER A 331 44.72 -2.59 24.69
C SER A 331 44.35 -3.95 24.10
N ALA A 332 43.11 -4.38 24.14
CA ALA A 332 42.68 -5.67 23.57
C ALA A 332 42.82 -5.66 22.05
N ILE A 333 42.30 -4.63 21.35
CA ILE A 333 42.38 -4.54 19.89
C ILE A 333 43.82 -4.40 19.41
N GLN A 334 44.67 -3.65 20.14
CA GLN A 334 46.07 -3.54 19.82
C GLN A 334 46.83 -4.87 20.00
N ALA A 335 46.45 -5.69 20.99
CA ALA A 335 46.99 -7.02 21.15
C ALA A 335 46.53 -7.96 20.04
N ALA A 336 45.28 -7.91 19.62
CA ALA A 336 44.76 -8.71 18.51
C ALA A 336 45.44 -8.35 17.18
N ASN A 337 45.62 -7.05 16.89
CA ASN A 337 46.42 -6.59 15.72
C ASN A 337 47.86 -7.06 15.76
N ALA A 338 48.51 -7.02 16.93
CA ALA A 338 49.89 -7.44 17.09
C ALA A 338 50.05 -8.97 16.99
N ALA A 339 49.04 -9.74 17.35
CA ALA A 339 49.03 -11.21 17.24
C ALA A 339 48.76 -11.67 15.80
N GLY A 340 48.21 -10.81 14.93
CA GLY A 340 47.72 -11.19 13.60
C GLY A 340 46.45 -12.05 13.67
N ASP A 341 45.71 -11.91 14.78
CA ASP A 341 44.45 -12.65 15.00
C ASP A 341 43.28 -12.06 14.17
N CYS A 342 43.51 -10.99 13.44
CA CYS A 342 42.55 -10.36 12.54
C CYS A 342 42.59 -11.11 11.22
N ASP A 343 41.60 -11.95 11.02
CA ASP A 343 41.56 -12.95 9.95
C ASP A 343 40.90 -12.42 8.68
N ASP A 344 41.15 -11.17 8.29
CA ASP A 344 40.53 -10.61 7.08
C ASP A 344 41.53 -10.02 6.09
N ASP A 345 42.58 -10.82 5.76
CA ASP A 345 43.53 -10.52 4.69
C ASP A 345 42.89 -10.35 3.30
N GLU A 346 41.60 -10.77 3.15
CA GLU A 346 40.90 -10.80 1.87
C GLU A 346 39.97 -9.63 1.67
N THR A 347 39.59 -8.86 2.72
CA THR A 347 38.67 -7.74 2.62
C THR A 347 39.42 -6.40 2.64
N PRO A 348 39.59 -5.71 1.49
CA PRO A 348 40.27 -4.42 1.45
C PRO A 348 39.59 -3.37 2.35
N GLY A 349 40.38 -2.78 3.26
CA GLY A 349 39.91 -1.84 4.28
C GLY A 349 39.66 -2.45 5.65
N PHE A 350 39.86 -3.76 5.82
CA PHE A 350 39.83 -4.50 7.08
C PHE A 350 41.20 -5.12 7.43
N GLU A 351 42.25 -4.55 6.90
CA GLU A 351 43.65 -5.01 7.08
C GLU A 351 44.09 -4.97 8.54
N GLU A 352 43.33 -4.24 9.40
CA GLU A 352 43.58 -4.21 10.85
C GLU A 352 42.24 -4.30 11.59
N CYS A 353 42.19 -5.08 12.65
CA CYS A 353 41.07 -5.11 13.56
C CYS A 353 40.79 -3.72 14.10
N SER A 354 39.51 -3.39 14.20
CA SER A 354 39.06 -2.13 14.81
C SER A 354 37.94 -2.39 15.80
N ILE A 355 37.86 -1.58 16.85
CA ILE A 355 36.73 -1.61 17.77
C ILE A 355 35.49 -1.21 16.98
N ARG A 356 34.44 -2.01 17.09
CA ARG A 356 33.17 -1.78 16.38
C ARG A 356 32.01 -1.76 17.33
N ILE A 357 30.99 -0.97 17.00
CA ILE A 357 29.76 -0.87 17.77
C ILE A 357 28.55 -1.09 16.85
N SER A 358 27.64 -1.96 17.29
CA SER A 358 26.30 -2.09 16.71
C SER A 358 25.27 -1.60 17.72
N ARG A 359 24.47 -0.61 17.33
CA ARG A 359 23.63 0.12 18.28
C ARG A 359 22.26 0.49 17.70
N ASP A 360 21.23 0.31 18.51
CA ASP A 360 19.88 0.79 18.25
C ASP A 360 19.66 2.13 18.95
N ASN A 361 19.60 3.20 18.19
CA ASN A 361 19.66 4.58 18.69
C ASN A 361 18.32 5.10 19.20
N PHE A 362 17.73 4.47 20.23
CA PHE A 362 16.45 4.89 20.84
C PHE A 362 16.51 6.25 21.52
N ASP A 363 17.69 6.71 21.87
CA ASP A 363 17.97 8.00 22.52
C ASP A 363 18.31 9.15 21.54
N PHE A 364 18.32 8.88 20.23
CA PHE A 364 18.48 9.93 19.20
C PHE A 364 17.19 10.69 18.93
N GLY A 365 16.13 10.40 19.67
CA GLY A 365 14.80 10.90 19.43
C GLY A 365 13.93 9.95 18.63
N ILE A 366 12.63 10.14 18.74
CA ILE A 366 11.67 9.30 18.04
C ILE A 366 11.62 9.71 16.56
N ARG A 367 12.05 8.82 15.69
CA ARG A 367 11.85 8.98 14.25
C ARG A 367 10.35 8.90 13.95
N ARG A 368 9.84 9.91 13.29
CA ARG A 368 8.42 10.02 12.96
C ARG A 368 8.25 10.49 11.53
N TYR A 369 7.38 9.83 10.82
CA TYR A 369 6.96 10.20 9.47
C TYR A 369 5.61 10.89 9.52
N GLU A 370 5.58 12.19 9.24
CA GLU A 370 4.39 13.03 9.25
C GLU A 370 3.97 13.39 7.84
N LEU A 371 2.67 13.33 7.57
CA LEU A 371 2.08 13.67 6.30
C LEU A 371 0.97 14.69 6.49
N GLU A 372 1.08 15.80 5.79
CA GLU A 372 0.03 16.80 5.67
C GLU A 372 -0.41 16.87 4.21
N ARG A 373 -1.71 16.61 3.97
CA ARG A 373 -2.32 16.64 2.64
C ARG A 373 -3.44 17.65 2.59
N GLU A 374 -3.48 18.39 1.48
CA GLU A 374 -4.57 19.29 1.15
C GLU A 374 -5.11 18.92 -0.24
N LEU A 375 -6.43 18.84 -0.34
CA LEU A 375 -7.12 18.60 -1.60
C LEU A 375 -8.14 19.70 -1.85
N PHE A 376 -8.09 20.25 -3.05
CA PHE A 376 -9.11 21.12 -3.58
C PHE A 376 -9.71 20.52 -4.85
N ARG A 377 -11.03 20.44 -4.93
CA ARG A 377 -11.75 20.00 -6.14
C ARG A 377 -12.95 20.89 -6.38
N THR A 378 -13.14 21.26 -7.65
CA THR A 378 -14.36 21.96 -8.08
C THR A 378 -14.92 21.34 -9.34
N VAL A 379 -16.23 21.35 -9.46
CA VAL A 379 -16.98 20.98 -10.66
C VAL A 379 -17.91 22.12 -11.01
N ILE A 380 -17.89 22.55 -12.26
CA ILE A 380 -18.83 23.52 -12.81
C ILE A 380 -19.44 22.89 -14.05
N GLY A 381 -20.77 22.94 -14.16
CA GLY A 381 -21.42 22.36 -15.33
C GLY A 381 -22.80 22.90 -15.60
N ALA A 382 -23.28 22.49 -16.75
CA ALA A 382 -24.66 22.78 -17.20
C ALA A 382 -25.25 21.50 -17.81
N ARG A 383 -26.53 21.27 -17.54
CA ARG A 383 -27.27 20.15 -18.09
C ARG A 383 -28.71 20.56 -18.38
N GLY A 384 -29.39 19.81 -19.19
CA GLY A 384 -30.81 20.09 -19.47
C GLY A 384 -31.41 19.17 -20.53
N ASP A 385 -32.70 19.25 -20.69
CA ASP A 385 -33.46 18.45 -21.63
C ASP A 385 -33.71 19.26 -22.93
N LEU A 386 -33.30 18.68 -24.07
CA LEU A 386 -33.52 19.24 -25.41
C LEU A 386 -34.73 18.56 -26.05
N GLY A 387 -35.93 19.05 -25.70
CA GLY A 387 -37.18 18.42 -26.07
C GLY A 387 -37.54 17.26 -25.14
N SER A 388 -38.27 16.25 -25.64
CA SER A 388 -38.75 15.12 -24.82
C SER A 388 -37.73 13.99 -24.64
N ASN A 389 -36.77 13.85 -25.56
CA ASN A 389 -36.01 12.60 -25.75
C ASN A 389 -34.50 12.81 -25.73
N LEU A 390 -34.04 14.04 -25.61
CA LEU A 390 -32.59 14.33 -25.60
C LEU A 390 -32.21 15.07 -24.33
N ARG A 391 -31.08 14.73 -23.77
CA ARG A 391 -30.48 15.37 -22.60
C ARG A 391 -29.00 15.62 -22.84
N TYR A 392 -28.51 16.77 -22.44
CA TYR A 392 -27.09 17.08 -22.44
C TYR A 392 -26.51 17.30 -21.04
N ASP A 393 -25.23 16.99 -20.84
CA ASP A 393 -24.44 17.37 -19.67
C ASP A 393 -23.05 17.83 -20.16
N ILE A 394 -22.66 19.04 -19.75
CA ILE A 394 -21.33 19.61 -20.03
C ILE A 394 -20.73 20.01 -18.69
N SER A 395 -19.52 19.55 -18.40
CA SER A 395 -18.85 19.86 -17.14
C SER A 395 -17.36 20.10 -17.29
N TYR A 396 -16.85 20.92 -16.38
CA TYR A 396 -15.42 21.08 -16.13
C TYR A 396 -15.13 20.69 -14.68
N VAL A 397 -14.16 19.80 -14.51
CA VAL A 397 -13.63 19.37 -13.21
C VAL A 397 -12.20 19.84 -13.07
N PHE A 398 -11.91 20.53 -11.99
CA PHE A 398 -10.55 20.81 -11.54
C PHE A 398 -10.28 20.13 -10.22
N GLY A 399 -9.17 19.43 -10.11
CA GLY A 399 -8.69 18.80 -8.88
C GLY A 399 -7.21 19.09 -8.65
N GLN A 400 -6.84 19.39 -7.40
CA GLN A 400 -5.46 19.53 -6.98
C GLN A 400 -5.28 18.84 -5.62
N SER A 401 -4.27 17.99 -5.52
CA SER A 401 -3.78 17.42 -4.26
C SER A 401 -2.35 17.90 -4.03
N THR A 402 -2.06 18.38 -2.82
CA THR A 402 -0.72 18.72 -2.36
C THR A 402 -0.37 17.91 -1.13
N GLN A 403 0.88 17.51 -1.01
CA GLN A 403 1.37 16.74 0.12
C GLN A 403 2.71 17.30 0.57
N THR A 404 2.86 17.51 1.88
CA THR A 404 4.14 17.68 2.56
C THR A 404 4.37 16.48 3.44
N ALA A 405 5.50 15.79 3.23
CA ALA A 405 5.93 14.68 4.06
C ALA A 405 7.19 15.07 4.81
N THR A 406 7.16 14.99 6.14
CA THR A 406 8.27 15.37 7.02
C THR A 406 8.79 14.13 7.74
N ASN A 407 10.08 13.85 7.56
CA ASN A 407 10.86 12.92 8.36
C ASN A 407 11.51 13.68 9.52
N ARG A 408 11.35 13.16 10.74
CA ARG A 408 11.94 13.74 11.93
C ARG A 408 13.07 12.88 12.44
N ASN A 409 14.11 13.57 12.97
CA ASN A 409 15.28 12.93 13.57
C ASN A 409 16.05 12.02 12.59
N ASP A 410 16.17 12.40 11.32
CA ASP A 410 17.06 11.74 10.37
C ASP A 410 18.51 12.19 10.59
N ARG A 411 19.50 11.31 10.39
CA ARG A 411 20.91 11.63 10.58
C ARG A 411 21.53 12.21 9.32
N ILE A 412 22.32 13.26 9.51
CA ILE A 412 23.14 13.85 8.44
C ILE A 412 24.48 13.13 8.42
N SER A 413 24.79 12.48 7.30
CA SER A 413 25.89 11.53 7.19
C SER A 413 27.28 12.11 7.51
N ASP A 414 27.69 13.21 6.87
CA ASP A 414 28.98 13.84 7.12
C ASP A 414 29.15 14.36 8.57
N ARG A 415 28.07 14.87 9.16
CA ARG A 415 28.06 15.30 10.56
C ARG A 415 28.15 14.14 11.53
N TYR A 416 27.42 13.06 11.24
CA TYR A 416 27.40 11.87 12.09
C TYR A 416 28.79 11.21 12.13
N TYR A 417 29.40 10.96 10.98
CA TYR A 417 30.74 10.36 10.93
C TYR A 417 31.84 11.29 11.46
N ALA A 418 31.72 12.60 11.27
CA ALA A 418 32.61 13.55 11.91
C ALA A 418 32.48 13.55 13.44
N ALA A 419 31.26 13.42 13.97
CA ALA A 419 31.00 13.38 15.41
C ALA A 419 31.51 12.08 16.09
N LEU A 420 31.50 10.96 15.34
CA LEU A 420 32.01 9.66 15.79
C LEU A 420 33.54 9.69 15.99
N ASP A 421 34.24 10.46 15.16
CA ASP A 421 35.70 10.60 15.23
C ASP A 421 36.12 11.60 16.32
N ALA A 422 35.81 11.21 17.55
CA ALA A 422 36.09 11.96 18.76
C ALA A 422 37.57 11.77 19.22
N VAL A 423 38.25 12.87 19.53
CA VAL A 423 39.66 12.87 19.98
C VAL A 423 39.86 13.82 21.16
N SER A 424 41.01 13.69 21.84
CA SER A 424 41.42 14.67 22.87
C SER A 424 41.75 16.04 22.24
N ASP A 425 41.28 17.13 22.84
CA ASP A 425 41.65 18.51 22.45
C ASP A 425 43.02 18.95 22.98
N GLY A 426 43.75 18.07 23.69
CA GLY A 426 45.01 18.34 24.34
C GLY A 426 44.92 19.19 25.62
N ASN A 427 43.72 19.67 26.00
CA ASN A 427 43.48 20.49 27.21
C ASN A 427 42.62 19.75 28.25
N GLY A 428 42.39 18.47 28.04
CA GLY A 428 41.58 17.60 28.89
C GLY A 428 40.10 17.54 28.50
N GLY A 429 39.71 18.13 27.35
CA GLY A 429 38.42 18.03 26.74
C GLY A 429 38.38 17.04 25.57
N VAL A 430 37.19 16.78 25.05
CA VAL A 430 36.93 15.92 23.87
C VAL A 430 36.36 16.78 22.74
N THR A 431 36.89 16.64 21.55
CA THR A 431 36.46 17.32 20.32
C THR A 431 36.39 16.34 19.14
N CYS A 432 35.79 16.74 18.02
CA CYS A 432 35.94 15.96 16.78
C CYS A 432 37.31 16.19 16.15
N ARG A 433 37.91 15.17 15.53
CA ARG A 433 39.22 15.29 14.83
C ARG A 433 39.21 16.42 13.79
N ILE A 434 38.13 16.56 13.02
CA ILE A 434 37.96 17.62 12.00
C ILE A 434 38.07 19.04 12.57
N ASN A 435 37.87 19.26 13.87
CA ASN A 435 38.03 20.56 14.51
C ASN A 435 39.48 20.90 14.82
N LEU A 436 40.41 19.94 14.73
CA LEU A 436 41.84 20.18 14.99
C LEU A 436 42.49 20.96 13.84
N PRO A 437 43.51 21.77 14.11
CA PRO A 437 44.20 22.52 13.06
C PRO A 437 44.75 21.63 11.95
N GLY A 438 44.47 22.00 10.69
CA GLY A 438 45.01 21.32 9.52
C GLY A 438 44.19 20.10 9.06
N GLN A 439 43.10 19.76 9.76
CA GLN A 439 42.18 18.68 9.32
C GLN A 439 41.13 19.24 8.35
N THR A 440 40.95 18.58 7.24
CA THR A 440 40.03 19.01 6.17
C THR A 440 39.13 17.87 5.68
N GLU A 441 39.37 16.64 6.12
CA GLU A 441 38.67 15.45 5.66
C GLU A 441 38.12 14.66 6.87
N ILE A 442 36.96 14.05 6.68
CA ILE A 442 36.37 13.11 7.63
C ILE A 442 36.96 11.74 7.26
N GLN A 443 37.40 10.98 8.27
CA GLN A 443 37.84 9.62 8.06
C GLN A 443 36.66 8.76 7.62
N SER A 444 36.85 7.99 6.53
CA SER A 444 35.82 7.10 6.04
C SER A 444 35.72 5.84 6.90
N ASP A 445 34.52 5.37 7.17
CA ASP A 445 34.29 3.99 7.61
C ASP A 445 34.25 3.09 6.38
N SER A 446 35.25 2.23 6.25
CA SER A 446 35.39 1.33 5.10
C SER A 446 34.23 0.32 4.98
N TYR A 447 33.62 -0.05 6.10
CA TYR A 447 32.49 -0.97 6.12
C TYR A 447 31.23 -0.36 5.47
N ASN A 448 30.99 0.93 5.69
CA ASN A 448 29.83 1.63 5.15
C ASN A 448 30.11 2.29 3.78
N ASN A 449 31.29 2.11 3.18
CA ASN A 449 31.71 2.68 1.90
C ASN A 449 31.50 4.20 1.77
N THR A 450 31.45 4.92 2.88
CA THR A 450 31.14 6.35 2.90
C THR A 450 32.43 7.14 2.78
N VAL A 451 32.77 7.51 1.54
CA VAL A 451 33.96 8.33 1.25
C VAL A 451 33.52 9.78 1.10
N TYR A 452 33.95 10.64 2.03
CA TYR A 452 33.69 12.09 1.97
C TYR A 452 34.84 12.89 1.33
N ALA A 453 35.82 12.22 0.75
CA ALA A 453 36.92 12.88 0.08
C ALA A 453 36.44 13.72 -1.12
N GLY A 454 36.63 15.04 -1.03
CA GLY A 454 36.24 15.98 -2.08
C GLY A 454 34.75 16.32 -2.16
N VAL A 455 33.91 15.84 -1.24
CA VAL A 455 32.49 16.25 -1.13
C VAL A 455 32.39 17.46 -0.20
N PRO A 456 31.64 18.53 -0.56
CA PRO A 456 31.45 19.66 0.34
C PRO A 456 30.73 19.23 1.62
N LEU A 457 31.28 19.59 2.77
CA LEU A 457 30.69 19.30 4.07
C LEU A 457 29.45 20.19 4.29
N THR A 458 28.46 19.65 5.01
CA THR A 458 27.25 20.41 5.40
C THR A 458 27.50 21.34 6.61
N PHE A 459 28.71 21.35 7.14
CA PHE A 459 29.13 22.15 8.29
C PHE A 459 30.55 22.71 8.09
N GLN A 460 30.99 23.65 8.94
CA GLN A 460 32.35 24.19 8.93
C GLN A 460 33.21 23.50 9.99
N PRO A 461 34.52 23.28 9.75
CA PRO A 461 35.47 22.88 10.80
C PRO A 461 35.37 23.80 12.02
N GLY A 462 35.38 23.21 13.21
CA GLY A 462 35.13 23.94 14.47
C GLY A 462 33.67 23.92 14.95
N GLN A 463 32.71 23.49 14.12
CA GLN A 463 31.29 23.32 14.49
C GLN A 463 30.93 21.90 14.94
N CYS A 464 31.76 20.91 14.65
CA CYS A 464 31.51 19.54 15.00
C CYS A 464 31.44 19.34 16.52
N VAL A 465 30.43 18.59 16.97
CA VAL A 465 30.23 18.22 18.38
C VAL A 465 30.43 16.70 18.50
N PRO A 466 31.40 16.23 19.28
CA PRO A 466 31.68 14.81 19.38
C PRO A 466 30.52 14.06 20.06
N ILE A 467 30.23 12.84 19.57
CA ILE A 467 29.17 11.99 20.07
C ILE A 467 29.72 10.78 20.80
N ASN A 468 29.16 10.48 21.97
CA ASN A 468 29.46 9.25 22.71
C ASN A 468 28.35 8.22 22.48
N LEU A 469 28.66 7.07 21.87
CA LEU A 469 27.72 6.00 21.62
C LEU A 469 27.78 4.87 22.69
N LEU A 470 28.71 4.95 23.64
CA LEU A 470 28.91 3.91 24.64
C LEU A 470 27.90 4.04 25.77
N GLY A 471 26.80 3.28 25.66
CA GLY A 471 25.71 3.26 26.63
C GLY A 471 24.45 4.02 26.17
N TYR A 472 23.32 3.74 26.85
CA TYR A 472 22.06 4.41 26.60
C TYR A 472 22.03 5.78 27.31
N GLY A 473 21.61 6.84 26.57
CA GLY A 473 21.52 8.21 27.07
C GLY A 473 22.86 8.94 27.18
N THR A 474 23.93 8.41 26.61
CA THR A 474 25.26 9.04 26.60
C THR A 474 25.44 10.14 25.55
N PRO A 475 24.77 10.11 24.38
CA PRO A 475 24.84 11.22 23.45
C PRO A 475 24.33 12.52 24.08
N SER A 476 25.14 13.60 24.04
CA SER A 476 24.71 14.90 24.53
C SER A 476 23.65 15.50 23.61
N GLN A 477 22.74 16.32 24.15
CA GLN A 477 21.74 17.01 23.33
C GLN A 477 22.39 17.87 22.23
N GLN A 478 23.55 18.49 22.51
CA GLN A 478 24.29 19.27 21.52
C GLN A 478 24.81 18.41 20.36
N ALA A 479 25.29 17.19 20.65
CA ALA A 479 25.71 16.25 19.61
C ALA A 479 24.48 15.78 18.79
N LEU A 480 23.36 15.45 19.43
CA LEU A 480 22.12 15.08 18.75
C LEU A 480 21.61 16.20 17.84
N ASP A 481 21.58 17.45 18.33
CA ASP A 481 21.18 18.62 17.54
C ASP A 481 22.13 18.89 16.35
N PHE A 482 23.41 18.49 16.47
CA PHE A 482 24.37 18.60 15.38
C PHE A 482 24.20 17.52 14.31
N VAL A 483 23.93 16.28 14.70
CA VAL A 483 23.91 15.13 13.76
C VAL A 483 22.52 14.83 13.19
N THR A 484 21.43 15.32 13.80
CA THR A 484 20.07 15.02 13.33
C THR A 484 19.41 16.23 12.67
N VAL A 485 18.43 15.97 11.82
CA VAL A 485 17.65 17.00 11.13
C VAL A 485 16.22 16.53 10.87
N ASP A 486 15.28 17.49 10.91
CA ASP A 486 13.94 17.33 10.33
C ASP A 486 13.97 17.83 8.90
N HIS A 487 13.52 17.02 7.96
CA HIS A 487 13.48 17.41 6.55
C HIS A 487 12.13 17.06 5.90
N SER A 488 11.77 17.78 4.86
CA SER A 488 10.46 17.59 4.21
C SER A 488 10.58 17.46 2.70
N THR A 489 9.73 16.60 2.13
CA THR A 489 9.46 16.54 0.70
C THR A 489 8.13 17.20 0.40
N TRP A 490 7.98 17.72 -0.80
CA TRP A 490 6.75 18.34 -1.25
C TRP A 490 6.31 17.77 -2.60
N SER A 491 4.98 17.59 -2.76
CA SER A 491 4.43 17.14 -4.01
C SER A 491 3.09 17.80 -4.35
N ARG A 492 2.77 17.81 -5.64
CA ARG A 492 1.50 18.34 -6.15
C ARG A 492 1.05 17.57 -7.38
N LEU A 493 -0.21 17.12 -7.35
CA LEU A 493 -0.92 16.54 -8.48
C LEU A 493 -2.06 17.48 -8.89
N ARG A 494 -2.28 17.62 -10.21
CA ARG A 494 -3.38 18.39 -10.77
C ARG A 494 -4.08 17.59 -11.86
N GLN A 495 -5.39 17.76 -11.91
CA GLN A 495 -6.24 17.17 -12.93
C GLN A 495 -7.23 18.22 -13.46
N HIS A 496 -7.35 18.31 -14.75
CA HIS A 496 -8.37 19.09 -15.45
C HIS A 496 -9.13 18.13 -16.35
N VAL A 497 -10.46 18.12 -16.28
CA VAL A 497 -11.32 17.29 -17.12
C VAL A 497 -12.46 18.16 -17.67
N VAL A 498 -12.62 18.18 -18.97
CA VAL A 498 -13.78 18.75 -19.66
C VAL A 498 -14.53 17.59 -20.30
N THR A 499 -15.80 17.44 -19.96
CA THR A 499 -16.67 16.40 -20.56
C THR A 499 -17.91 17.05 -21.15
N ALA A 500 -18.29 16.63 -22.35
CA ALA A 500 -19.56 16.99 -22.98
C ALA A 500 -20.24 15.70 -23.47
N ALA A 501 -21.46 15.47 -23.06
CA ALA A 501 -22.26 14.31 -23.44
C ALA A 501 -23.67 14.70 -23.86
N LEU A 502 -24.18 13.97 -24.85
CA LEU A 502 -25.58 14.00 -25.29
C LEU A 502 -26.13 12.59 -25.20
N SER A 503 -27.22 12.41 -24.50
CA SER A 503 -27.91 11.14 -24.38
C SER A 503 -29.39 11.28 -24.71
N GLY A 504 -30.01 10.16 -25.09
CA GLY A 504 -31.43 10.16 -25.38
C GLY A 504 -31.92 8.84 -25.94
N ASP A 505 -33.12 8.89 -26.46
CA ASP A 505 -33.72 7.74 -27.15
C ASP A 505 -34.45 8.17 -28.44
N THR A 506 -34.77 7.15 -29.24
CA THR A 506 -35.47 7.36 -30.53
C THR A 506 -36.99 7.41 -30.44
N GLY A 507 -37.52 7.55 -29.23
CA GLY A 507 -39.00 7.57 -29.01
C GLY A 507 -39.74 8.61 -29.85
N GLY A 508 -40.87 8.20 -30.40
CA GLY A 508 -41.64 9.03 -31.32
C GLY A 508 -41.13 9.10 -32.76
N PHE A 509 -39.95 8.53 -33.06
CA PHE A 509 -39.36 8.46 -34.41
C PHE A 509 -39.17 7.04 -34.87
N PHE A 510 -38.55 6.20 -34.02
CA PHE A 510 -38.23 4.77 -34.32
C PHE A 510 -38.22 3.98 -33.03
N GLU A 511 -38.95 2.87 -33.01
CA GLU A 511 -38.98 1.93 -31.87
C GLU A 511 -38.80 0.51 -32.34
N LEU A 512 -38.03 -0.27 -31.58
CA LEU A 512 -37.96 -1.71 -31.71
C LEU A 512 -39.16 -2.35 -31.01
N PRO A 513 -39.46 -3.64 -31.21
CA PRO A 513 -40.54 -4.31 -30.48
C PRO A 513 -40.41 -4.28 -28.96
N GLY A 514 -39.23 -4.00 -28.43
CA GLY A 514 -38.96 -3.81 -27.02
C GLY A 514 -39.06 -2.37 -26.52
N GLY A 515 -39.13 -1.38 -27.42
CA GLY A 515 -39.20 0.04 -27.10
C GLY A 515 -38.20 0.89 -27.91
N PRO A 516 -38.05 2.18 -27.58
CA PRO A 516 -37.11 3.08 -28.27
C PRO A 516 -35.66 2.68 -28.06
N VAL A 517 -34.83 2.97 -29.05
CA VAL A 517 -33.38 2.75 -28.97
C VAL A 517 -32.75 3.87 -28.15
N GLY A 518 -32.09 3.51 -27.05
CA GLY A 518 -31.29 4.44 -26.24
C GLY A 518 -29.90 4.63 -26.83
N PHE A 519 -29.37 5.86 -26.74
CA PHE A 519 -28.01 6.17 -27.15
C PHE A 519 -27.39 7.25 -26.28
N ALA A 520 -26.04 7.23 -26.22
CA ALA A 520 -25.25 8.34 -25.71
C ALA A 520 -24.02 8.55 -26.58
N VAL A 521 -23.63 9.80 -26.77
CA VAL A 521 -22.39 10.19 -27.45
C VAL A 521 -21.73 11.31 -26.67
N GLY A 522 -20.40 11.34 -26.67
CA GLY A 522 -19.71 12.40 -25.94
C GLY A 522 -18.22 12.50 -26.29
N ALA A 523 -17.63 13.54 -25.74
CA ALA A 523 -16.21 13.81 -25.83
C ALA A 523 -15.66 14.24 -24.47
N GLU A 524 -14.40 13.87 -24.21
CA GLU A 524 -13.68 14.26 -23.02
C GLU A 524 -12.28 14.76 -23.38
N TYR A 525 -11.84 15.82 -22.71
CA TYR A 525 -10.46 16.25 -22.68
C TYR A 525 -9.97 16.20 -21.23
N ARG A 526 -8.85 15.54 -21.00
CA ARG A 526 -8.26 15.45 -19.67
C ARG A 526 -6.77 15.77 -19.72
N LYS A 527 -6.31 16.55 -18.75
CA LYS A 527 -4.89 16.83 -18.54
C LYS A 527 -4.52 16.55 -17.08
N GLU A 528 -3.44 15.81 -16.90
CA GLU A 528 -2.88 15.52 -15.57
C GLU A 528 -1.43 15.96 -15.49
N SER A 529 -1.01 16.37 -14.29
CA SER A 529 0.37 16.74 -14.01
C SER A 529 0.76 16.39 -12.60
N SER A 530 1.99 16.00 -12.40
CA SER A 530 2.60 15.68 -11.11
C SER A 530 3.96 16.38 -10.98
N VAL A 531 4.25 16.81 -9.76
CA VAL A 531 5.55 17.33 -9.36
C VAL A 531 5.87 16.77 -7.98
N PHE A 532 7.05 16.21 -7.83
CA PHE A 532 7.63 15.80 -6.55
C PHE A 532 8.98 16.48 -6.36
N ILE A 533 9.20 17.10 -5.21
CA ILE A 533 10.41 17.83 -4.85
C ILE A 533 10.92 17.26 -3.52
N PRO A 534 12.02 16.52 -3.53
CA PRO A 534 12.71 16.07 -2.33
C PRO A 534 13.30 17.24 -1.55
N SER A 535 13.69 16.99 -0.30
CA SER A 535 14.50 17.93 0.47
C SER A 535 15.91 18.11 -0.15
N ASP A 536 16.56 19.23 0.13
CA ASP A 536 17.94 19.46 -0.32
C ASP A 536 18.89 18.38 0.23
N TYR A 537 18.64 17.85 1.43
CA TYR A 537 19.41 16.75 2.01
C TYR A 537 19.27 15.46 1.18
N GLN A 538 18.06 15.10 0.73
CA GLN A 538 17.85 13.93 -0.13
C GLN A 538 18.39 14.14 -1.54
N LEU A 539 18.23 15.35 -2.10
CA LEU A 539 18.74 15.66 -3.45
C LEU A 539 20.26 15.50 -3.55
N ASN A 540 20.97 15.76 -2.43
CA ASN A 540 22.43 15.69 -2.37
C ASN A 540 22.94 14.39 -1.72
N GLY A 541 22.05 13.49 -1.24
CA GLY A 541 22.46 12.24 -0.60
C GLY A 541 23.12 12.44 0.78
N TYR A 542 22.76 13.47 1.52
CA TYR A 542 23.38 13.79 2.82
C TYR A 542 22.79 13.03 4.01
N LEU A 543 21.80 12.16 3.79
CA LEU A 543 21.12 11.45 4.88
C LEU A 543 21.56 9.99 4.95
N ILE A 544 21.69 9.47 6.17
CA ILE A 544 21.94 8.05 6.41
C ILE A 544 20.63 7.25 6.34
N ASP A 545 19.60 7.76 7.00
CA ASP A 545 18.36 7.02 7.25
C ASP A 545 17.28 7.22 6.17
N SER A 546 17.52 8.11 5.20
CA SER A 546 16.63 8.40 4.07
C SER A 546 17.41 8.37 2.76
N GLY A 547 16.91 7.63 1.80
CA GLY A 547 17.57 7.46 0.51
C GLY A 547 17.67 8.77 -0.31
N PHE A 548 18.62 8.77 -1.23
CA PHE A 548 18.74 9.79 -2.29
C PHE A 548 17.48 9.80 -3.16
N ALA A 549 17.02 11.00 -3.55
CA ALA A 549 15.87 11.16 -4.43
C ALA A 549 16.07 12.34 -5.40
N ARG A 550 15.46 12.26 -6.56
CA ARG A 550 15.48 13.31 -7.59
C ARG A 550 14.13 14.01 -7.69
N ILE A 551 14.14 15.16 -8.33
CA ILE A 551 12.90 15.89 -8.65
C ILE A 551 12.19 15.15 -9.78
N ASP A 552 10.93 14.77 -9.55
CA ASP A 552 10.07 14.20 -10.58
C ASP A 552 9.10 15.27 -11.10
N ARG A 553 8.96 15.35 -12.42
CA ARG A 553 7.98 16.21 -13.07
C ARG A 553 7.46 15.55 -14.33
N GLY A 554 6.15 15.50 -14.46
CA GLY A 554 5.54 14.96 -15.66
C GLY A 554 4.13 15.48 -15.88
N SER A 555 3.66 15.36 -17.11
CA SER A 555 2.27 15.62 -17.46
C SER A 555 1.90 14.87 -18.73
N PHE A 556 0.63 14.54 -18.86
CA PHE A 556 0.05 14.08 -20.12
C PHE A 556 -1.34 14.70 -20.33
N ASP A 557 -1.79 14.68 -21.56
CA ASP A 557 -3.18 14.94 -21.90
C ASP A 557 -3.76 13.84 -22.78
N VAL A 558 -5.07 13.71 -22.73
CA VAL A 558 -5.83 12.75 -23.53
C VAL A 558 -7.09 13.40 -24.09
N LYS A 559 -7.40 13.09 -25.33
CA LYS A 559 -8.62 13.47 -26.04
C LYS A 559 -9.40 12.21 -26.37
N GLU A 560 -10.66 12.19 -26.00
CA GLU A 560 -11.48 11.00 -26.11
C GLU A 560 -12.82 11.32 -26.76
N VAL A 561 -13.32 10.36 -27.54
CA VAL A 561 -14.69 10.35 -28.05
C VAL A 561 -15.31 9.00 -27.75
N PHE A 562 -16.58 9.00 -27.37
CA PHE A 562 -17.28 7.78 -27.01
C PHE A 562 -18.72 7.75 -27.53
N GLY A 563 -19.21 6.53 -27.73
CA GLY A 563 -20.60 6.28 -28.09
C GLY A 563 -21.13 5.01 -27.44
N GLU A 564 -22.39 5.07 -27.05
CA GLU A 564 -23.12 3.96 -26.45
C GLU A 564 -24.47 3.77 -27.14
N ILE A 565 -24.93 2.53 -27.22
CA ILE A 565 -26.23 2.17 -27.77
C ILE A 565 -26.89 1.10 -26.90
N ASN A 566 -28.20 1.20 -26.70
CA ASN A 566 -29.05 0.20 -26.06
C ASN A 566 -30.23 -0.14 -26.96
N LEU A 567 -30.33 -1.41 -27.33
CA LEU A 567 -31.32 -1.95 -28.27
C LEU A 567 -32.35 -2.81 -27.51
N PRO A 568 -33.51 -2.30 -27.10
CA PRO A 568 -34.56 -3.10 -26.49
C PRO A 568 -35.26 -3.90 -27.59
N LEU A 569 -34.82 -5.14 -27.80
CA LEU A 569 -35.25 -5.98 -28.92
C LEU A 569 -36.66 -6.51 -28.73
N LEU A 570 -36.98 -7.01 -27.55
CA LEU A 570 -38.29 -7.57 -27.22
C LEU A 570 -38.74 -7.17 -25.82
N SER A 571 -40.06 -6.93 -25.65
CA SER A 571 -40.67 -6.68 -24.35
C SER A 571 -42.06 -7.34 -24.26
N ARG A 572 -42.28 -8.08 -23.14
CA ARG A 572 -43.57 -8.67 -22.76
C ARG A 572 -44.17 -9.64 -23.80
N VAL A 573 -43.31 -10.34 -24.56
CA VAL A 573 -43.78 -11.41 -25.48
C VAL A 573 -43.60 -12.80 -24.85
N PRO A 574 -44.35 -13.83 -25.24
CA PRO A 574 -44.16 -15.18 -24.71
C PRO A 574 -42.74 -15.66 -24.86
N GLY A 575 -42.08 -16.08 -23.76
CA GLY A 575 -40.71 -16.54 -23.73
C GLY A 575 -39.64 -15.44 -23.74
N ALA A 576 -40.03 -14.15 -23.87
CA ALA A 576 -39.11 -13.04 -23.76
C ALA A 576 -39.85 -11.86 -23.09
N TYR A 577 -39.94 -11.88 -21.76
CA TYR A 577 -40.43 -10.76 -20.98
C TYR A 577 -39.60 -9.49 -21.24
N GLU A 578 -38.28 -9.66 -21.43
CA GLU A 578 -37.34 -8.62 -21.86
C GLU A 578 -36.17 -9.26 -22.61
N LEU A 579 -35.75 -8.65 -23.70
CA LEU A 579 -34.51 -8.92 -24.39
C LEU A 579 -33.90 -7.60 -24.85
N SER A 580 -32.72 -7.29 -24.32
CA SER A 580 -31.97 -6.11 -24.72
C SER A 580 -30.52 -6.46 -25.06
N LEU A 581 -29.93 -5.74 -26.00
CA LEU A 581 -28.52 -5.74 -26.32
C LEU A 581 -27.96 -4.32 -26.17
N GLY A 582 -26.75 -4.21 -25.63
CA GLY A 582 -26.06 -2.94 -25.49
C GLY A 582 -24.65 -3.03 -26.01
N GLY A 583 -24.08 -1.89 -26.33
CA GLY A 583 -22.69 -1.77 -26.72
C GLY A 583 -22.16 -0.37 -26.50
N ALA A 584 -20.87 -0.28 -26.22
CA ALA A 584 -20.15 1.00 -26.11
C ALA A 584 -18.79 0.88 -26.77
N ILE A 585 -18.31 2.00 -27.31
CA ILE A 585 -16.97 2.14 -27.87
C ILE A 585 -16.42 3.51 -27.48
N ARG A 586 -15.12 3.54 -27.15
CA ARG A 586 -14.36 4.76 -26.88
C ARG A 586 -13.04 4.71 -27.58
N TYR A 587 -12.68 5.81 -28.25
CA TYR A 587 -11.34 6.05 -28.78
C TYR A 587 -10.68 7.16 -27.95
N SER A 588 -9.45 6.90 -27.50
CA SER A 588 -8.67 7.79 -26.66
C SER A 588 -7.30 8.02 -27.30
N ASP A 589 -6.89 9.28 -27.45
CA ASP A 589 -5.61 9.69 -28.00
C ASP A 589 -4.78 10.39 -26.90
N TYR A 590 -3.79 9.66 -26.40
CA TYR A 590 -2.89 10.11 -25.33
C TYR A 590 -1.63 10.75 -25.92
N SER A 591 -1.21 11.85 -25.31
CA SER A 591 0.07 12.50 -25.68
C SER A 591 1.31 11.65 -25.42
N THR A 592 1.20 10.56 -24.65
CA THR A 592 2.32 9.68 -24.26
C THR A 592 2.36 8.37 -25.04
N ILE A 593 1.23 7.70 -25.22
CA ILE A 593 1.16 6.35 -25.81
C ILE A 593 0.38 6.33 -27.16
N GLY A 594 -0.17 7.49 -27.58
CA GLY A 594 -0.98 7.57 -28.81
C GLY A 594 -2.40 7.03 -28.65
N GLY A 595 -2.95 6.49 -29.74
CA GLY A 595 -4.36 6.09 -29.84
C GLY A 595 -4.66 4.71 -29.30
N THR A 596 -5.67 4.61 -28.42
CA THR A 596 -6.16 3.33 -27.90
C THR A 596 -7.69 3.23 -28.06
N THR A 597 -8.21 1.99 -28.14
CA THR A 597 -9.65 1.74 -28.30
C THR A 597 -10.16 0.77 -27.24
N THR A 598 -11.21 1.16 -26.57
CA THR A 598 -11.93 0.30 -25.61
C THR A 598 -13.36 0.08 -26.10
N TRP A 599 -13.93 -1.07 -25.78
CA TRP A 599 -15.27 -1.41 -26.19
C TRP A 599 -15.93 -2.41 -25.24
N ASN A 600 -17.26 -2.43 -25.20
CA ASN A 600 -18.03 -3.49 -24.56
C ASN A 600 -19.26 -3.86 -25.40
N VAL A 601 -19.69 -5.10 -25.24
CA VAL A 601 -20.98 -5.60 -25.70
C VAL A 601 -21.63 -6.30 -24.52
N ASN A 602 -22.88 -5.98 -24.28
CA ASN A 602 -23.64 -6.57 -23.19
C ASN A 602 -25.04 -6.97 -23.66
N GLY A 603 -25.69 -7.86 -22.89
CA GLY A 603 -27.04 -8.25 -23.15
C GLY A 603 -27.77 -8.69 -21.90
N SER A 604 -29.06 -8.49 -21.86
CA SER A 604 -29.96 -9.05 -20.85
C SER A 604 -31.12 -9.77 -21.51
N TYR A 605 -31.47 -10.93 -20.93
CA TYR A 605 -32.57 -11.75 -21.38
C TYR A 605 -33.40 -12.24 -20.20
N SER A 606 -34.65 -11.84 -20.16
CA SER A 606 -35.64 -12.30 -19.19
C SER A 606 -36.69 -13.14 -19.89
N PRO A 607 -36.62 -14.51 -19.88
CA PRO A 607 -37.65 -15.35 -20.47
C PRO A 607 -39.00 -15.15 -19.77
N VAL A 608 -38.96 -14.91 -18.48
CA VAL A 608 -40.12 -14.60 -17.62
C VAL A 608 -39.73 -13.47 -16.67
N ARG A 609 -40.72 -12.85 -16.04
CA ARG A 609 -40.50 -11.71 -15.10
C ARG A 609 -39.56 -12.03 -13.95
N ASP A 610 -39.54 -13.29 -13.51
CA ASP A 610 -38.84 -13.72 -12.31
C ASP A 610 -37.35 -14.02 -12.52
N VAL A 611 -36.94 -14.24 -13.78
CA VAL A 611 -35.55 -14.65 -14.10
C VAL A 611 -34.96 -13.75 -15.18
N THR A 612 -33.79 -13.17 -14.92
CA THR A 612 -33.04 -12.41 -15.90
C THR A 612 -31.61 -12.99 -16.01
N PHE A 613 -31.21 -13.36 -17.20
CA PHE A 613 -29.84 -13.68 -17.56
C PHE A 613 -29.17 -12.42 -18.09
N ARG A 614 -27.89 -12.22 -17.75
CA ARG A 614 -27.10 -11.10 -18.24
C ARG A 614 -25.68 -11.50 -18.56
N GLY A 615 -25.08 -10.83 -19.52
CA GLY A 615 -23.67 -11.09 -19.87
C GLY A 615 -23.02 -9.85 -20.46
N THR A 616 -21.70 -9.76 -20.26
CA THR A 616 -20.89 -8.67 -20.83
C THR A 616 -19.57 -9.25 -21.32
N TYR A 617 -19.11 -8.78 -22.48
CA TYR A 617 -17.75 -8.99 -22.96
C TYR A 617 -17.13 -7.64 -23.31
N SER A 618 -15.93 -7.35 -22.77
CA SER A 618 -15.32 -6.02 -22.88
C SER A 618 -13.81 -6.09 -23.02
N GLN A 619 -13.27 -5.06 -23.65
CA GLN A 619 -11.85 -4.72 -23.61
C GLN A 619 -11.68 -3.39 -22.91
N ALA A 620 -10.88 -3.40 -21.84
CA ALA A 620 -10.50 -2.23 -21.06
C ALA A 620 -9.01 -1.97 -21.19
N VAL A 621 -8.59 -0.73 -20.97
CA VAL A 621 -7.18 -0.33 -20.98
C VAL A 621 -6.84 0.51 -19.76
N ARG A 622 -5.55 0.49 -19.37
CA ARG A 622 -4.95 1.47 -18.46
C ARG A 622 -3.74 2.09 -19.14
N ALA A 623 -3.69 3.41 -19.14
CA ALA A 623 -2.49 4.13 -19.56
C ALA A 623 -1.47 4.16 -18.40
N PRO A 624 -0.15 4.20 -18.70
CA PRO A 624 0.87 4.43 -17.69
C PRO A 624 0.61 5.74 -16.95
N ASN A 625 0.84 5.74 -15.63
CA ASN A 625 0.75 6.97 -14.85
C ASN A 625 2.02 7.84 -14.99
N ILE A 626 1.98 9.07 -14.48
CA ILE A 626 3.07 10.04 -14.65
C ILE A 626 4.38 9.56 -14.03
N THR A 627 4.33 8.89 -12.86
CA THR A 627 5.54 8.41 -12.20
C THR A 627 6.11 7.18 -12.91
N GLU A 628 5.26 6.26 -13.38
CA GLU A 628 5.72 5.13 -14.20
C GLU A 628 6.47 5.61 -15.46
N LEU A 629 6.06 6.74 -16.04
CA LEU A 629 6.71 7.32 -17.23
C LEU A 629 7.94 8.17 -16.90
N PHE A 630 7.86 9.01 -15.85
CA PHE A 630 8.76 10.17 -15.71
C PHE A 630 9.44 10.26 -14.34
N ALA A 631 9.42 9.21 -13.49
CA ALA A 631 10.15 9.24 -12.24
C ALA A 631 11.64 9.54 -12.46
N GLY A 632 12.18 10.52 -11.74
CA GLY A 632 13.57 10.99 -11.89
C GLY A 632 14.62 10.02 -11.33
N GLY A 633 14.17 8.96 -10.67
CA GLY A 633 15.00 7.96 -10.02
C GLY A 633 15.23 8.24 -8.54
N SER A 634 15.14 7.19 -7.75
CA SER A 634 15.48 7.18 -6.33
C SER A 634 16.48 6.06 -6.06
N GLY A 635 17.40 6.27 -5.12
CA GLY A 635 18.29 5.22 -4.65
C GLY A 635 17.54 4.15 -3.86
N THR A 636 17.91 2.92 -4.07
CA THR A 636 17.48 1.76 -3.28
C THR A 636 18.68 0.89 -2.99
N TYR A 637 18.65 0.17 -1.87
CA TYR A 637 19.70 -0.78 -1.50
C TYR A 637 19.12 -2.18 -1.52
N GLU A 638 19.73 -3.08 -2.31
CA GLU A 638 19.27 -4.44 -2.46
C GLU A 638 20.42 -5.44 -2.34
N PHE A 639 20.10 -6.60 -1.80
CA PHE A 639 20.97 -7.76 -1.86
C PHE A 639 20.76 -8.48 -3.19
N ILE A 640 21.85 -8.73 -3.92
CA ILE A 640 21.80 -9.35 -5.25
C ILE A 640 22.56 -10.67 -5.21
N THR A 641 21.85 -11.76 -5.35
CA THR A 641 22.49 -13.07 -5.62
C THR A 641 22.97 -13.11 -7.05
N ASP A 642 24.28 -13.21 -7.26
CA ASP A 642 24.85 -13.15 -8.61
C ASP A 642 24.55 -14.45 -9.38
N PRO A 643 23.79 -14.41 -10.49
CA PRO A 643 23.45 -15.59 -11.27
C PRO A 643 24.66 -16.25 -11.96
N CYS A 644 25.79 -15.55 -12.02
CA CYS A 644 27.01 -16.05 -12.59
C CYS A 644 27.93 -16.75 -11.57
N GLY A 645 27.56 -16.79 -10.28
CA GLY A 645 28.24 -17.60 -9.29
C GLY A 645 28.24 -19.09 -9.65
N ILE A 646 29.30 -19.81 -9.31
CA ILE A 646 29.42 -21.24 -9.61
C ILE A 646 28.31 -22.09 -8.98
N ASP A 647 27.69 -21.59 -7.92
CA ASP A 647 26.57 -22.19 -7.19
C ASP A 647 25.22 -21.92 -7.87
N ARG A 648 25.12 -20.89 -8.76
CA ARG A 648 23.88 -20.40 -9.37
C ARG A 648 23.79 -20.54 -10.88
N VAL A 649 24.93 -20.59 -11.56
CA VAL A 649 24.99 -20.55 -13.03
C VAL A 649 24.22 -21.69 -13.70
N ALA A 650 24.03 -22.81 -13.02
CA ALA A 650 23.27 -23.97 -13.52
C ALA A 650 21.74 -23.85 -13.30
N GLU A 651 21.25 -22.88 -12.50
CA GLU A 651 19.83 -22.73 -12.18
C GLU A 651 19.04 -21.97 -13.25
N GLY A 652 19.73 -21.27 -14.14
CA GLY A 652 19.11 -20.45 -15.20
C GLY A 652 18.78 -21.22 -16.49
N THR A 653 18.46 -20.43 -17.51
CA THR A 653 18.19 -20.97 -18.85
C THR A 653 19.43 -21.52 -19.51
N GLN A 654 19.25 -22.21 -20.65
CA GLN A 654 20.37 -22.72 -21.47
C GLN A 654 21.38 -21.65 -21.91
N TYR A 655 21.06 -20.37 -21.80
CA TYR A 655 21.91 -19.24 -22.22
C TYR A 655 22.78 -18.71 -21.08
N ARG A 656 22.38 -18.87 -19.82
CA ARG A 656 23.01 -18.28 -18.63
C ARG A 656 24.52 -18.55 -18.58
N ALA A 657 24.93 -19.80 -18.71
CA ALA A 657 26.32 -20.18 -18.59
C ALA A 657 27.24 -19.48 -19.64
N ALA A 658 26.78 -19.40 -20.89
CA ALA A 658 27.54 -18.75 -21.97
C ALA A 658 27.59 -17.23 -21.79
N ASN A 659 26.46 -16.61 -21.42
CA ASN A 659 26.38 -15.18 -21.16
C ASN A 659 27.22 -14.76 -19.94
N CYS A 660 27.15 -15.51 -18.86
CA CYS A 660 27.99 -15.31 -17.67
C CYS A 660 29.47 -15.42 -17.99
N ALA A 661 29.87 -16.45 -18.76
CA ALA A 661 31.25 -16.59 -19.17
C ALA A 661 31.76 -15.38 -19.97
N THR A 662 30.93 -14.86 -20.88
CA THR A 662 31.25 -13.68 -21.67
C THR A 662 31.38 -12.42 -20.82
N ALA A 663 30.41 -12.18 -19.92
CA ALA A 663 30.40 -10.98 -19.07
C ALA A 663 31.55 -10.97 -18.05
N LEU A 664 31.85 -12.10 -17.40
CA LEU A 664 32.95 -12.22 -16.45
C LEU A 664 34.31 -12.08 -17.15
N ALA A 665 34.47 -12.68 -18.32
CA ALA A 665 35.69 -12.54 -19.13
C ALA A 665 35.93 -11.09 -19.56
N ALA A 666 34.89 -10.33 -19.87
CA ALA A 666 35.00 -8.92 -20.21
C ALA A 666 35.59 -8.05 -19.07
N VAL A 667 35.40 -8.46 -17.82
CA VAL A 667 36.00 -7.81 -16.66
C VAL A 667 37.21 -8.57 -16.08
N GLY A 668 37.74 -9.54 -16.83
CA GLY A 668 38.99 -10.27 -16.48
C GLY A 668 38.86 -11.35 -15.40
N ILE A 669 37.64 -11.81 -15.13
CA ILE A 669 37.33 -12.84 -14.12
C ILE A 669 37.22 -14.22 -14.79
N ASN A 670 37.74 -15.25 -14.14
CA ASN A 670 37.56 -16.63 -14.56
C ASN A 670 36.19 -17.17 -14.12
N PRO A 671 35.27 -17.50 -15.04
CA PRO A 671 33.92 -17.94 -14.69
C PRO A 671 33.89 -19.22 -13.83
N SER A 672 34.88 -20.10 -13.99
CA SER A 672 34.90 -21.40 -13.29
C SER A 672 35.30 -21.32 -11.81
N THR A 673 35.79 -20.16 -11.37
CA THR A 673 36.20 -19.91 -9.99
C THR A 673 35.47 -18.74 -9.34
N PHE A 674 34.50 -18.14 -10.04
CA PHE A 674 33.73 -17.01 -9.52
C PHE A 674 32.69 -17.45 -8.50
N ASN A 675 32.96 -17.23 -7.21
CA ASN A 675 32.10 -17.65 -6.11
C ASN A 675 31.74 -16.48 -5.16
N PRO A 676 30.80 -15.61 -5.55
CA PRO A 676 30.41 -14.47 -4.71
C PRO A 676 29.73 -14.88 -3.37
N ALA A 677 29.28 -16.13 -3.23
CA ALA A 677 28.62 -16.59 -2.02
C ALA A 677 29.56 -16.67 -0.81
N ASP A 678 30.86 -16.92 -1.05
CA ASP A 678 31.86 -17.05 0.01
C ASP A 678 32.47 -15.71 0.42
N ASP A 679 32.16 -14.60 -0.23
CA ASP A 679 32.71 -13.26 0.06
C ASP A 679 31.70 -12.38 0.77
N ALA A 680 31.99 -11.98 2.00
CA ALA A 680 31.15 -11.14 2.83
C ALA A 680 30.84 -9.75 2.19
N THR A 681 31.73 -9.29 1.30
CA THR A 681 31.57 -7.99 0.61
C THR A 681 30.81 -8.08 -0.72
N SER A 682 30.45 -9.28 -1.14
CA SER A 682 29.68 -9.46 -2.37
C SER A 682 28.28 -8.86 -2.24
N PRO A 683 27.62 -8.49 -3.36
CA PRO A 683 26.25 -7.99 -3.37
C PRO A 683 25.22 -8.95 -2.74
N GLN A 684 25.55 -10.21 -2.61
CA GLN A 684 24.72 -11.22 -1.97
C GLN A 684 24.75 -11.09 -0.44
N ASN A 685 25.88 -10.70 0.13
CA ASN A 685 26.11 -10.60 1.57
C ASN A 685 26.11 -9.15 2.07
N SER A 686 26.34 -8.19 1.18
CA SER A 686 26.33 -6.76 1.46
C SER A 686 25.45 -6.05 0.42
N SER A 687 24.44 -5.29 0.84
CA SER A 687 23.54 -4.60 -0.09
C SER A 687 24.29 -3.56 -0.93
N ILE A 688 23.92 -3.45 -2.20
CA ILE A 688 24.48 -2.46 -3.12
C ILE A 688 23.45 -1.39 -3.50
N LEU A 689 23.94 -0.20 -3.79
CA LEU A 689 23.12 0.91 -4.27
C LEU A 689 22.67 0.65 -5.71
N GLY A 690 21.36 0.62 -5.90
CA GLY A 690 20.73 0.66 -7.20
C GLY A 690 19.79 1.87 -7.32
N PHE A 691 19.10 1.96 -8.46
CA PHE A 691 18.17 3.05 -8.73
C PHE A 691 16.83 2.49 -9.20
N GLN A 692 15.75 3.19 -8.83
CA GLN A 692 14.42 2.94 -9.34
C GLN A 692 13.93 4.18 -10.08
N GLY A 693 13.60 4.05 -11.37
CA GLY A 693 13.20 5.18 -12.22
C GLY A 693 11.91 4.93 -13.00
N GLY A 694 11.53 5.90 -13.84
CA GLY A 694 10.42 5.78 -14.79
C GLY A 694 10.89 5.28 -16.15
N ASN A 695 9.92 4.85 -16.99
CA ASN A 695 10.16 4.39 -18.35
C ASN A 695 9.22 5.10 -19.35
N PRO A 696 9.73 6.07 -20.13
CA PRO A 696 8.92 6.81 -21.10
C PRO A 696 8.41 5.96 -22.29
N THR A 697 8.91 4.74 -22.48
CA THR A 697 8.55 3.85 -23.60
C THR A 697 7.37 2.93 -23.29
N LEU A 698 6.82 3.00 -22.06
CA LEU A 698 5.69 2.19 -21.66
C LEU A 698 4.47 2.38 -22.56
N GLN A 699 3.77 1.29 -22.77
CA GLN A 699 2.52 1.21 -23.52
C GLN A 699 1.34 0.98 -22.57
N GLU A 700 0.12 0.96 -23.13
CA GLU A 700 -1.06 0.65 -22.34
C GLU A 700 -1.11 -0.81 -21.89
N GLU A 701 -1.68 -1.03 -20.72
CA GLU A 701 -2.15 -2.35 -20.30
C GLU A 701 -3.50 -2.67 -20.95
N THR A 702 -3.71 -3.91 -21.34
CA THR A 702 -4.96 -4.35 -21.98
C THR A 702 -5.60 -5.50 -21.22
N ALA A 703 -6.87 -5.33 -20.81
CA ALA A 703 -7.65 -6.38 -20.17
C ALA A 703 -8.85 -6.81 -21.01
N LYS A 704 -9.06 -8.12 -21.10
CA LYS A 704 -10.29 -8.73 -21.63
C LYS A 704 -11.10 -9.30 -20.49
N THR A 705 -12.33 -8.84 -20.36
CA THR A 705 -13.24 -9.25 -19.30
C THR A 705 -14.53 -9.81 -19.88
N TRP A 706 -14.97 -10.95 -19.36
CA TRP A 706 -16.31 -11.42 -19.61
C TRP A 706 -17.04 -11.73 -18.30
N THR A 707 -18.34 -11.48 -18.28
CA THR A 707 -19.22 -11.80 -17.15
C THR A 707 -20.47 -12.49 -17.66
N ALA A 708 -20.99 -13.40 -16.84
CA ALA A 708 -22.29 -14.06 -17.10
C ALA A 708 -23.01 -14.24 -15.78
N GLY A 709 -24.27 -13.84 -15.71
CA GLY A 709 -24.99 -13.89 -14.45
C GLY A 709 -26.48 -14.10 -14.59
N VAL A 710 -27.11 -14.39 -13.45
CA VAL A 710 -28.54 -14.59 -13.31
C VAL A 710 -29.06 -13.76 -12.13
N VAL A 711 -30.21 -13.13 -12.34
CA VAL A 711 -31.01 -12.47 -11.30
C VAL A 711 -32.34 -13.20 -11.19
N PHE A 712 -32.65 -13.68 -9.99
CA PHE A 712 -33.88 -14.38 -9.67
C PHE A 712 -34.70 -13.60 -8.64
N ARG A 713 -35.92 -13.20 -9.03
CA ARG A 713 -36.86 -12.44 -8.22
C ARG A 713 -38.22 -13.12 -8.22
N PRO A 714 -38.37 -14.22 -7.47
CA PRO A 714 -39.58 -15.03 -7.52
C PRO A 714 -40.78 -14.27 -7.03
N THR A 715 -41.83 -14.17 -7.86
CA THR A 715 -43.09 -13.52 -7.51
C THR A 715 -43.85 -14.24 -6.40
N PHE A 716 -43.58 -15.56 -6.23
CA PHE A 716 -44.18 -16.39 -5.17
C PHE A 716 -43.47 -16.25 -3.79
N VAL A 717 -42.32 -15.55 -3.73
CA VAL A 717 -41.64 -15.14 -2.49
C VAL A 717 -41.35 -13.64 -2.57
N PRO A 718 -42.34 -12.79 -2.24
CA PRO A 718 -42.18 -11.34 -2.34
C PRO A 718 -41.04 -10.85 -1.45
N GLY A 719 -40.19 -9.97 -1.99
CA GLY A 719 -39.07 -9.39 -1.28
C GLY A 719 -37.77 -10.18 -1.37
N LEU A 720 -37.74 -11.37 -2.01
CA LEU A 720 -36.52 -12.15 -2.27
C LEU A 720 -35.90 -11.72 -3.61
N THR A 721 -34.59 -11.47 -3.58
CA THR A 721 -33.77 -11.31 -4.77
C THR A 721 -32.49 -12.13 -4.60
N ILE A 722 -32.17 -12.98 -5.58
CA ILE A 722 -30.93 -13.73 -5.64
C ILE A 722 -30.20 -13.32 -6.92
N THR A 723 -28.93 -12.98 -6.79
CA THR A 723 -28.06 -12.65 -7.91
C THR A 723 -26.81 -13.53 -7.85
N ALA A 724 -26.39 -14.08 -8.98
CA ALA A 724 -25.13 -14.80 -9.10
C ALA A 724 -24.47 -14.39 -10.43
N ASP A 725 -23.22 -13.93 -10.36
CA ASP A 725 -22.47 -13.43 -11.51
C ASP A 725 -21.09 -14.08 -11.54
N TRP A 726 -20.80 -14.83 -12.58
CA TRP A 726 -19.45 -15.29 -12.90
C TRP A 726 -18.68 -14.17 -13.59
N TYR A 727 -17.39 -14.03 -13.25
CA TYR A 727 -16.47 -13.12 -13.92
C TYR A 727 -15.14 -13.81 -14.28
N SER A 728 -14.51 -13.32 -15.35
CA SER A 728 -13.13 -13.68 -15.72
C SER A 728 -12.47 -12.46 -16.34
N ILE A 729 -11.31 -12.08 -15.81
CA ILE A 729 -10.51 -10.94 -16.23
C ILE A 729 -9.12 -11.46 -16.59
N ARG A 730 -8.63 -11.11 -17.78
CA ARG A 730 -7.27 -11.39 -18.23
C ARG A 730 -6.60 -10.09 -18.62
N LEU A 731 -5.62 -9.68 -17.84
CA LEU A 731 -4.81 -8.50 -18.07
C LEU A 731 -3.47 -8.94 -18.68
N LYS A 732 -3.08 -8.27 -19.75
CA LYS A 732 -1.81 -8.47 -20.43
C LYS A 732 -1.06 -7.17 -20.53
N GLN A 733 0.27 -7.25 -20.73
CA GLN A 733 1.15 -6.08 -20.79
C GLN A 733 0.99 -5.22 -19.53
N ALA A 734 0.77 -5.86 -18.40
CA ALA A 734 0.66 -5.16 -17.13
C ALA A 734 2.00 -4.49 -16.81
N ILE A 735 1.92 -3.23 -16.39
CA ILE A 735 3.09 -2.47 -15.97
C ILE A 735 3.47 -2.94 -14.57
N ASN A 736 4.68 -3.44 -14.44
CA ASN A 736 5.24 -3.89 -13.18
C ASN A 736 6.72 -3.52 -13.10
N TYR A 737 7.23 -3.37 -11.89
CA TYR A 737 8.65 -3.30 -11.61
C TYR A 737 9.15 -4.73 -11.40
N ALA A 738 10.06 -5.19 -12.24
CA ALA A 738 10.83 -6.39 -11.94
C ALA A 738 11.63 -6.14 -10.64
N THR A 739 11.84 -7.17 -9.82
CA THR A 739 12.76 -7.01 -8.69
C THR A 739 14.19 -6.82 -9.19
N ALA A 740 15.08 -6.27 -8.36
CA ALA A 740 16.49 -6.16 -8.71
C ALA A 740 17.08 -7.53 -9.08
N GLN A 741 16.71 -8.59 -8.36
CA GLN A 741 17.13 -9.96 -8.66
C GLN A 741 16.59 -10.43 -10.02
N ASP A 742 15.30 -10.18 -10.33
CA ASP A 742 14.74 -10.54 -11.65
C ASP A 742 15.49 -9.86 -12.80
N VAL A 743 15.83 -8.58 -12.65
CA VAL A 743 16.60 -7.83 -13.67
C VAL A 743 17.95 -8.48 -13.90
N VAL A 744 18.63 -8.83 -12.83
CA VAL A 744 19.96 -9.46 -12.91
C VAL A 744 19.88 -10.87 -13.52
N ASP A 745 18.91 -11.68 -13.09
CA ASP A 745 18.71 -13.02 -13.64
C ASP A 745 18.35 -12.96 -15.13
N LEU A 746 17.40 -12.10 -15.50
CA LEU A 746 16.93 -11.95 -16.88
C LEU A 746 18.00 -11.40 -17.84
N CYS A 747 18.97 -10.61 -17.34
CA CYS A 747 20.11 -10.21 -18.17
C CYS A 747 20.86 -11.41 -18.75
N TYR A 748 21.10 -12.43 -17.91
CA TYR A 748 21.90 -13.60 -18.32
C TYR A 748 21.06 -14.74 -18.91
N ASP A 749 19.76 -14.73 -18.68
CA ASP A 749 18.84 -15.78 -19.15
C ASP A 749 18.27 -15.54 -20.56
N GLN A 750 18.57 -14.39 -21.19
CA GLN A 750 18.21 -14.08 -22.58
C GLN A 750 19.16 -14.76 -23.59
N PRO A 751 18.81 -14.85 -24.87
CA PRO A 751 19.68 -15.46 -25.91
C PRO A 751 21.08 -14.88 -26.01
N ASP A 752 21.25 -13.58 -25.71
CA ASP A 752 22.52 -12.86 -25.68
C ASP A 752 22.49 -11.71 -24.67
N LEU A 753 23.63 -11.01 -24.50
CA LEU A 753 23.78 -9.88 -23.59
C LEU A 753 23.30 -8.52 -24.15
N ASP A 754 22.90 -8.48 -25.43
CA ASP A 754 22.31 -7.27 -26.04
C ASP A 754 20.81 -7.23 -25.74
N ASN A 755 20.47 -6.94 -24.49
CA ASN A 755 19.09 -6.91 -24.02
C ASN A 755 18.88 -5.82 -22.95
N ILE A 756 17.64 -5.38 -22.79
CA ILE A 756 17.25 -4.26 -21.91
C ILE A 756 17.63 -4.47 -20.45
N TYR A 757 17.74 -5.70 -19.97
CA TYR A 757 18.10 -6.01 -18.58
C TYR A 757 19.61 -5.86 -18.37
N CYS A 758 20.44 -6.23 -19.35
CA CYS A 758 21.88 -6.03 -19.27
C CYS A 758 22.29 -4.56 -19.38
N ASP A 759 21.52 -3.74 -20.08
CA ASP A 759 21.76 -2.30 -20.21
C ASP A 759 21.65 -1.53 -18.90
N VAL A 760 20.95 -2.09 -17.92
CA VAL A 760 20.65 -1.44 -16.63
C VAL A 760 21.43 -2.02 -15.44
N ILE A 761 22.39 -2.91 -15.68
CA ILE A 761 23.33 -3.42 -14.68
C ILE A 761 24.77 -3.13 -15.07
N ALA A 762 25.63 -2.98 -14.07
CA ALA A 762 27.07 -2.83 -14.32
C ALA A 762 27.87 -3.76 -13.40
N ARG A 763 28.95 -4.35 -13.95
CA ARG A 763 29.93 -5.10 -13.17
C ARG A 763 31.16 -4.25 -12.90
N LYS A 764 31.78 -4.44 -11.74
CA LYS A 764 33.01 -3.77 -11.36
C LYS A 764 34.17 -4.29 -12.21
N ALA A 765 34.81 -3.37 -12.95
CA ALA A 765 35.85 -3.74 -13.92
C ALA A 765 37.24 -3.97 -13.31
N SER A 766 37.50 -3.43 -12.09
CA SER A 766 38.80 -3.54 -11.42
C SER A 766 38.72 -3.22 -9.93
N GLY A 767 39.74 -3.59 -9.17
CA GLY A 767 39.85 -3.34 -7.73
C GLY A 767 39.08 -4.35 -6.89
N ALA A 768 38.93 -4.06 -5.60
CA ALA A 768 38.19 -4.92 -4.67
C ALA A 768 36.80 -5.21 -5.15
N GLY A 769 36.37 -6.48 -5.13
CA GLY A 769 35.08 -6.93 -5.68
C GLY A 769 35.03 -6.87 -7.22
N GLN A 770 36.15 -6.94 -7.92
CA GLN A 770 36.19 -7.06 -9.38
C GLN A 770 35.31 -8.24 -9.84
N GLY A 771 34.46 -7.99 -10.80
CA GLY A 771 33.50 -8.97 -11.30
C GLY A 771 32.12 -8.88 -10.65
N TYR A 772 31.97 -8.34 -9.45
CA TYR A 772 30.67 -8.19 -8.79
C TYR A 772 29.81 -7.15 -9.49
N ILE A 773 28.49 -7.35 -9.40
CA ILE A 773 27.51 -6.35 -9.82
C ILE A 773 27.68 -5.14 -8.90
N SER A 774 27.97 -3.97 -9.48
CA SER A 774 28.28 -2.76 -8.71
C SER A 774 27.08 -1.82 -8.58
N THR A 775 26.13 -1.91 -9.52
CA THR A 775 24.89 -1.11 -9.53
C THR A 775 23.87 -1.75 -10.46
N PHE A 776 22.62 -1.41 -10.23
CA PHE A 776 21.48 -1.80 -11.07
C PHE A 776 20.46 -0.66 -11.16
N THR A 777 19.62 -0.70 -12.19
CA THR A 777 18.47 0.20 -12.29
C THR A 777 17.21 -0.61 -12.56
N VAL A 778 16.20 -0.43 -11.75
CA VAL A 778 14.87 -1.02 -11.93
C VAL A 778 13.96 0.02 -12.56
N ILE A 779 13.37 -0.33 -13.70
CA ILE A 779 12.36 0.49 -14.39
C ILE A 779 11.10 -0.33 -14.62
N PRO A 780 9.92 0.33 -14.68
CA PRO A 780 8.68 -0.39 -14.96
C PRO A 780 8.61 -0.83 -16.43
N GLU A 781 8.04 -1.99 -16.68
CA GLU A 781 7.91 -2.59 -18.00
C GLU A 781 6.53 -3.21 -18.23
N ASN A 782 6.12 -3.33 -19.51
CA ASN A 782 4.87 -3.99 -19.92
C ASN A 782 5.05 -5.50 -20.08
N VAL A 783 5.46 -6.19 -19.03
CA VAL A 783 5.86 -7.61 -19.11
C VAL A 783 4.95 -8.54 -18.31
N ALA A 784 4.26 -8.01 -17.30
CA ALA A 784 3.45 -8.80 -16.40
C ALA A 784 2.08 -9.18 -16.99
N SER A 785 1.49 -10.21 -16.42
CA SER A 785 0.11 -10.58 -16.70
C SER A 785 -0.64 -11.03 -15.46
N TYR A 786 -1.94 -10.72 -15.39
CA TYR A 786 -2.83 -11.15 -14.32
C TYR A 786 -4.03 -11.90 -14.87
N GLU A 787 -4.45 -12.93 -14.17
CA GLU A 787 -5.69 -13.64 -14.47
C GLU A 787 -6.48 -13.87 -13.19
N THR A 788 -7.73 -13.35 -13.14
CA THR A 788 -8.64 -13.60 -12.01
C THR A 788 -10.01 -14.04 -12.51
N SER A 789 -10.63 -14.98 -11.81
CA SER A 789 -12.00 -15.43 -12.09
C SER A 789 -12.69 -15.94 -10.84
N GLY A 790 -14.02 -15.84 -10.81
CA GLY A 790 -14.81 -16.30 -9.68
C GLY A 790 -16.30 -16.07 -9.87
N LEU A 791 -17.05 -16.38 -8.82
CA LEU A 791 -18.50 -16.22 -8.76
C LEU A 791 -18.86 -15.28 -7.60
N ASP A 792 -19.49 -14.15 -7.92
CA ASP A 792 -20.16 -13.31 -6.93
C ASP A 792 -21.59 -13.73 -6.73
N PHE A 793 -22.07 -13.67 -5.49
CA PHE A 793 -23.47 -13.88 -5.22
C PHE A 793 -24.00 -12.86 -4.19
N VAL A 794 -25.26 -12.49 -4.35
CA VAL A 794 -26.00 -11.63 -3.43
C VAL A 794 -27.38 -12.22 -3.22
N VAL A 795 -27.79 -12.35 -1.96
CA VAL A 795 -29.15 -12.73 -1.56
C VAL A 795 -29.69 -11.62 -0.70
N ASP A 796 -30.75 -10.97 -1.15
CA ASP A 796 -31.50 -9.96 -0.40
C ASP A 796 -32.91 -10.48 -0.14
N TYR A 797 -33.35 -10.47 1.11
CA TYR A 797 -34.68 -10.88 1.47
C TYR A 797 -35.30 -9.93 2.51
N ARG A 798 -36.33 -9.24 2.10
CA ARG A 798 -37.14 -8.41 2.99
C ARG A 798 -38.40 -9.19 3.37
N PHE A 799 -38.50 -9.49 4.66
CA PHE A 799 -39.62 -10.25 5.21
C PHE A 799 -40.40 -9.39 6.22
N VAL A 800 -41.72 -9.31 6.03
CA VAL A 800 -42.64 -8.62 6.94
C VAL A 800 -43.62 -9.67 7.44
N PRO A 801 -43.42 -10.21 8.67
CA PRO A 801 -44.36 -11.19 9.25
C PRO A 801 -45.73 -10.57 9.53
N GLU A 802 -46.75 -11.43 9.57
CA GLU A 802 -48.05 -11.00 10.06
C GLU A 802 -47.99 -10.59 11.53
N GLY A 803 -48.76 -9.57 11.89
CA GLY A 803 -48.80 -8.97 13.23
C GLY A 803 -47.75 -7.86 13.42
N ASP A 804 -47.67 -7.33 14.63
CA ASP A 804 -46.78 -6.21 14.99
C ASP A 804 -45.41 -6.73 15.45
N VAL A 805 -44.70 -7.51 14.58
CA VAL A 805 -43.37 -8.06 14.89
C VAL A 805 -42.26 -7.21 14.33
N GLY A 806 -42.58 -6.34 13.35
CA GLY A 806 -41.59 -5.50 12.64
C GLY A 806 -41.14 -6.09 11.31
N THR A 807 -40.19 -5.45 10.68
CA THR A 807 -39.60 -5.83 9.37
C THR A 807 -38.22 -6.44 9.58
N PHE A 808 -37.96 -7.53 8.88
CA PHE A 808 -36.64 -8.16 8.83
C PHE A 808 -36.06 -7.98 7.42
N ASN A 809 -34.81 -7.51 7.34
CA ASN A 809 -34.01 -7.45 6.12
C ASN A 809 -32.82 -8.38 6.31
N PHE A 810 -32.72 -9.38 5.47
CA PHE A 810 -31.65 -10.36 5.43
C PHE A 810 -30.83 -10.13 4.17
N ARG A 811 -29.53 -10.00 4.30
CA ARG A 811 -28.62 -9.86 3.17
C ARG A 811 -27.40 -10.75 3.35
N VAL A 812 -27.06 -11.47 2.29
CA VAL A 812 -25.79 -12.20 2.16
C VAL A 812 -25.10 -11.71 0.91
N THR A 813 -23.83 -11.34 1.04
CA THR A 813 -22.96 -11.06 -0.11
C THR A 813 -21.75 -11.97 -0.01
N GLY A 814 -21.35 -12.58 -1.12
CA GLY A 814 -20.19 -13.48 -1.08
C GLY A 814 -19.50 -13.61 -2.42
N ASN A 815 -18.31 -14.19 -2.37
CA ASN A 815 -17.49 -14.52 -3.54
C ASN A 815 -16.91 -15.91 -3.39
N VAL A 816 -16.87 -16.63 -4.49
CA VAL A 816 -16.08 -17.86 -4.66
C VAL A 816 -14.97 -17.53 -5.64
N LEU A 817 -13.77 -17.31 -5.14
CA LEU A 817 -12.59 -17.06 -5.96
C LEU A 817 -12.13 -18.38 -6.58
N ASN A 818 -12.11 -18.45 -7.91
CA ASN A 818 -11.69 -19.63 -8.65
C ASN A 818 -10.23 -19.56 -9.07
N LYS A 819 -9.77 -18.36 -9.46
CA LYS A 819 -8.42 -18.13 -9.95
C LYS A 819 -7.94 -16.74 -9.55
N LEU A 820 -6.71 -16.66 -9.09
CA LEU A 820 -5.90 -15.45 -9.00
C LEU A 820 -4.47 -15.83 -9.32
N GLN A 821 -3.99 -15.43 -10.48
CA GLN A 821 -2.68 -15.80 -11.02
C GLN A 821 -1.94 -14.55 -11.51
N PHE A 822 -0.63 -14.57 -11.36
CA PHE A 822 0.26 -13.48 -11.70
C PHE A 822 1.52 -14.04 -12.37
N VAL A 823 1.99 -13.37 -13.42
CA VAL A 823 3.33 -13.56 -13.99
C VAL A 823 4.04 -12.22 -13.88
N PRO A 824 5.05 -12.08 -13.01
CA PRO A 824 5.63 -10.79 -12.67
C PRO A 824 6.45 -10.14 -13.78
N SER A 825 7.14 -10.96 -14.59
CA SER A 825 8.05 -10.51 -15.66
C SER A 825 8.06 -11.48 -16.82
N ALA A 826 8.63 -11.08 -17.94
CA ALA A 826 8.76 -11.94 -19.13
C ALA A 826 9.68 -13.13 -18.82
N GLY A 827 9.17 -14.34 -18.97
CA GLY A 827 9.92 -15.57 -18.67
C GLY A 827 9.86 -16.04 -17.22
N ALA A 828 9.27 -15.24 -16.34
CA ALA A 828 9.03 -15.67 -14.96
C ALA A 828 7.96 -16.74 -14.85
N ASP A 829 8.04 -17.55 -13.81
CA ASP A 829 7.06 -18.57 -13.50
C ASP A 829 5.70 -17.99 -13.15
N LEU A 830 4.65 -18.77 -13.44
CA LEU A 830 3.31 -18.42 -13.02
C LEU A 830 3.16 -18.56 -11.50
N GLU A 831 2.82 -17.48 -10.83
CA GLU A 831 2.48 -17.44 -9.42
C GLU A 831 0.98 -17.65 -9.22
N ASN A 832 0.62 -18.52 -8.30
CA ASN A 832 -0.77 -18.79 -7.95
C ASN A 832 -1.08 -18.18 -6.59
N GLU A 833 -1.76 -17.04 -6.61
CA GLU A 833 -2.10 -16.22 -5.46
C GLU A 833 -3.40 -16.68 -4.75
N LEU A 834 -4.04 -17.74 -5.22
CA LEU A 834 -5.22 -18.28 -4.54
C LEU A 834 -4.86 -18.75 -3.13
N HIS A 835 -5.61 -18.29 -2.14
CA HIS A 835 -5.35 -18.44 -0.70
C HIS A 835 -4.21 -17.58 -0.13
N ASN A 836 -3.58 -16.71 -0.89
CA ASN A 836 -2.55 -15.82 -0.34
C ASN A 836 -3.13 -14.96 0.80
N TRP A 837 -2.30 -14.69 1.80
CA TRP A 837 -2.64 -13.83 2.94
C TRP A 837 -2.19 -12.38 2.75
N GLU A 838 -1.07 -12.14 2.08
CA GLU A 838 -0.51 -10.80 1.84
C GLU A 838 -1.44 -9.95 0.97
N TYR A 839 -1.98 -10.60 -0.07
CA TYR A 839 -3.08 -10.06 -0.87
C TYR A 839 -4.32 -10.89 -0.54
N PRO A 840 -5.15 -10.52 0.46
CA PRO A 840 -6.18 -11.43 0.97
C PRO A 840 -7.02 -12.04 -0.15
N ALA A 841 -6.73 -13.29 -0.46
CA ALA A 841 -7.36 -14.05 -1.55
C ALA A 841 -7.96 -15.39 -1.06
N PRO A 842 -8.80 -15.36 -0.01
CA PRO A 842 -9.47 -16.57 0.46
C PRO A 842 -10.39 -17.09 -0.64
N LYS A 843 -10.46 -18.41 -0.78
CA LYS A 843 -11.30 -19.05 -1.80
C LYS A 843 -12.78 -18.75 -1.64
N TYR A 844 -13.24 -18.63 -0.40
CA TYR A 844 -14.64 -18.35 -0.06
C TYR A 844 -14.73 -17.18 0.88
N THR A 845 -15.59 -16.22 0.57
CA THR A 845 -15.92 -15.09 1.43
C THR A 845 -17.41 -14.87 1.47
N ALA A 846 -17.94 -14.49 2.62
CA ALA A 846 -19.33 -14.10 2.76
C ALA A 846 -19.52 -13.12 3.90
N ASN A 847 -20.37 -12.13 3.66
CA ASN A 847 -20.91 -11.21 4.67
C ASN A 847 -22.39 -11.48 4.80
N PHE A 848 -22.83 -11.53 6.04
CA PHE A 848 -24.22 -11.74 6.42
C PHE A 848 -24.67 -10.57 7.27
N ASP A 849 -25.79 -9.96 6.90
CA ASP A 849 -26.45 -8.88 7.65
C ASP A 849 -27.91 -9.22 7.88
N LEU A 850 -28.34 -9.12 9.13
CA LEU A 850 -29.74 -9.23 9.54
C LEU A 850 -30.16 -7.95 10.25
N THR A 851 -31.01 -7.18 9.63
CA THR A 851 -31.58 -5.97 10.21
C THR A 851 -33.03 -6.20 10.61
N TRP A 852 -33.35 -5.95 11.87
CA TRP A 852 -34.69 -5.92 12.39
C TRP A 852 -35.10 -4.48 12.72
N GLN A 853 -36.31 -4.08 12.27
CA GLN A 853 -36.86 -2.76 12.49
C GLN A 853 -38.28 -2.88 13.06
N LYS A 854 -38.52 -2.24 14.23
CA LYS A 854 -39.86 -2.16 14.83
C LYS A 854 -40.05 -0.83 15.54
N GLY A 855 -41.00 -0.01 15.06
CA GLY A 855 -41.24 1.32 15.59
C GLY A 855 -39.93 2.13 15.64
N PRO A 856 -39.55 2.70 16.79
CA PRO A 856 -38.32 3.51 16.89
C PRO A 856 -37.02 2.68 16.96
N PHE A 857 -37.09 1.35 17.03
CA PHE A 857 -35.92 0.50 17.20
C PHE A 857 -35.42 -0.06 15.89
N THR A 858 -34.12 -0.02 15.68
CA THR A 858 -33.41 -0.80 14.68
C THR A 858 -32.30 -1.60 15.34
N LEU A 859 -32.24 -2.89 15.05
CA LEU A 859 -31.16 -3.78 15.46
C LEU A 859 -30.56 -4.42 14.21
N ASN A 860 -29.23 -4.39 14.07
CA ASN A 860 -28.52 -5.10 13.03
C ASN A 860 -27.50 -6.05 13.64
N TYR A 861 -27.46 -7.26 13.14
CA TYR A 861 -26.42 -8.24 13.38
C TYR A 861 -25.68 -8.47 12.08
N GLY A 862 -24.37 -8.29 12.12
CA GLY A 862 -23.44 -8.53 11.02
C GLY A 862 -22.47 -9.66 11.33
N LEU A 863 -22.17 -10.48 10.32
CA LEU A 863 -21.15 -11.51 10.39
C LEU A 863 -20.27 -11.42 9.16
N GLU A 864 -18.98 -11.29 9.36
CA GLU A 864 -17.96 -11.38 8.32
C GLU A 864 -17.26 -12.74 8.39
N TRP A 865 -17.21 -13.40 7.27
CA TRP A 865 -16.56 -14.71 7.18
C TRP A 865 -15.73 -14.86 5.92
N TRP A 866 -14.55 -15.45 6.09
CA TRP A 866 -13.79 -16.00 4.96
C TRP A 866 -13.10 -17.32 5.32
N SER A 867 -12.76 -18.10 4.29
CA SER A 867 -12.03 -19.35 4.44
C SER A 867 -10.58 -19.09 4.84
N LYS A 868 -9.89 -20.15 5.27
CA LYS A 868 -8.46 -20.07 5.61
C LYS A 868 -7.61 -19.57 4.43
N THR A 869 -6.49 -18.89 4.76
CA THR A 869 -5.48 -18.42 3.82
C THR A 869 -4.11 -19.00 4.16
N ARG A 870 -3.19 -19.03 3.20
CA ARG A 870 -1.85 -19.59 3.39
C ARG A 870 -0.87 -18.52 3.83
N ARG A 871 0.05 -18.86 4.71
CA ARG A 871 1.19 -18.03 5.10
C ARG A 871 2.32 -18.04 4.06
N VAL A 872 2.37 -19.06 3.22
CA VAL A 872 3.37 -19.27 2.18
C VAL A 872 2.68 -19.58 0.87
N THR A 873 3.34 -19.34 -0.26
CA THR A 873 2.77 -19.67 -1.57
C THR A 873 2.64 -21.19 -1.74
N LEU A 874 1.76 -21.60 -2.65
CA LEU A 874 1.62 -23.02 -2.97
C LEU A 874 2.93 -23.61 -3.52
N LYS A 875 3.68 -22.82 -4.29
CA LYS A 875 4.97 -23.21 -4.87
C LYS A 875 6.00 -23.46 -3.75
N GLN A 876 6.08 -22.57 -2.77
CA GLN A 876 6.96 -22.73 -1.61
C GLN A 876 6.60 -23.99 -0.80
N GLU A 877 5.32 -24.20 -0.48
CA GLU A 877 4.88 -25.40 0.24
C GLU A 877 5.15 -26.70 -0.53
N GLN A 878 5.04 -26.68 -1.88
CA GLN A 878 5.34 -27.85 -2.72
C GLN A 878 6.83 -28.14 -2.85
N ALA A 879 7.64 -27.08 -2.92
CA ALA A 879 9.10 -27.18 -2.97
C ALA A 879 9.69 -27.58 -1.62
N ASN A 880 9.05 -27.17 -0.52
CA ASN A 880 9.49 -27.37 0.85
C ASN A 880 8.27 -27.78 1.73
N PRO A 881 7.91 -29.09 1.78
CA PRO A 881 6.73 -29.55 2.49
C PRO A 881 6.77 -29.40 4.02
N ASP A 882 7.95 -29.34 4.61
CA ASP A 882 8.21 -29.19 6.05
C ASP A 882 8.60 -27.74 6.44
N TYR A 883 8.37 -26.78 5.55
CA TYR A 883 8.61 -25.35 5.77
C TYR A 883 8.20 -24.84 7.17
N ALA A 884 7.09 -25.33 7.70
CA ALA A 884 6.62 -25.02 9.06
C ALA A 884 5.66 -26.12 9.55
N PRO A 885 5.40 -26.23 10.86
CA PRO A 885 4.35 -27.11 11.39
C PRO A 885 3.02 -26.85 10.68
N ALA A 886 2.27 -27.92 10.41
CA ALA A 886 1.03 -27.87 9.62
C ALA A 886 0.00 -26.85 10.16
N GLU A 887 -0.01 -26.61 11.47
CA GLU A 887 -0.84 -25.58 12.11
C GLU A 887 -0.44 -24.15 11.74
N TYR A 888 0.81 -23.91 11.32
CA TYR A 888 1.31 -22.59 10.94
C TYR A 888 1.42 -22.36 9.43
N ILE A 889 1.15 -23.36 8.59
CA ILE A 889 1.04 -23.17 7.14
C ILE A 889 -0.20 -22.34 6.78
N TRP A 890 -1.24 -22.40 7.60
CA TRP A 890 -2.50 -21.76 7.34
C TRP A 890 -2.90 -20.80 8.47
N TYR A 891 -3.37 -19.61 8.09
CA TYR A 891 -4.22 -18.80 8.95
C TYR A 891 -5.62 -19.38 8.99
N ASN A 892 -6.25 -19.33 10.15
CA ASN A 892 -7.60 -19.83 10.35
C ASN A 892 -8.66 -19.00 9.60
N ARG A 893 -9.86 -19.57 9.50
CA ARG A 893 -11.03 -18.87 8.98
C ARG A 893 -11.30 -17.60 9.78
N LYS A 894 -11.62 -16.50 9.10
CA LYS A 894 -12.16 -15.31 9.77
C LYS A 894 -13.63 -15.56 10.13
N TRP A 895 -13.98 -15.20 11.35
CA TRP A 895 -15.35 -15.05 11.86
C TRP A 895 -15.36 -13.80 12.72
N GLU A 896 -16.09 -12.77 12.31
CA GLU A 896 -16.22 -11.54 13.07
C GLU A 896 -17.68 -11.16 13.17
N HIS A 897 -18.17 -11.06 14.41
CA HIS A 897 -19.57 -10.78 14.73
C HIS A 897 -19.69 -9.33 15.18
N ASN A 898 -20.63 -8.60 14.59
CA ASN A 898 -20.85 -7.18 14.86
C ASN A 898 -22.32 -6.97 15.23
N ILE A 899 -22.60 -6.05 16.15
CA ILE A 899 -23.95 -5.68 16.56
C ILE A 899 -24.09 -4.16 16.50
N TYR A 900 -25.18 -3.68 15.94
CA TYR A 900 -25.60 -2.29 15.95
C TYR A 900 -27.02 -2.18 16.46
N ALA A 901 -27.30 -1.15 17.26
CA ALA A 901 -28.63 -0.80 17.69
C ALA A 901 -28.83 0.72 17.54
N SER A 902 -30.02 1.12 17.14
CA SER A 902 -30.43 2.52 17.18
C SER A 902 -31.83 2.66 17.73
N TYR A 903 -32.04 3.78 18.40
CA TYR A 903 -33.31 4.21 18.94
C TYR A 903 -33.65 5.62 18.46
N ASN A 904 -34.72 5.72 17.73
CA ASN A 904 -35.26 6.99 17.29
C ASN A 904 -36.08 7.58 18.47
N VAL A 905 -35.54 8.60 19.13
CA VAL A 905 -36.13 9.23 20.31
C VAL A 905 -37.40 10.00 19.89
N ASP A 906 -37.29 10.71 18.78
CA ASP A 906 -38.35 11.40 18.09
C ASP A 906 -37.95 11.63 16.62
N ASP A 907 -38.77 12.36 15.86
CA ASP A 907 -38.48 12.65 14.44
C ASP A 907 -37.18 13.47 14.22
N ARG A 908 -36.56 13.94 15.29
CA ARG A 908 -35.39 14.83 15.24
C ARG A 908 -34.11 14.20 15.78
N PHE A 909 -34.23 13.23 16.69
CA PHE A 909 -33.08 12.70 17.42
C PHE A 909 -33.02 11.16 17.38
N ASP A 910 -31.89 10.65 16.90
CA ASP A 910 -31.51 9.25 16.96
C ASP A 910 -30.29 9.07 17.88
N ILE A 911 -30.33 8.06 18.73
CA ILE A 911 -29.19 7.57 19.49
C ILE A 911 -28.84 6.20 18.91
N TYR A 912 -27.58 5.95 18.66
CA TYR A 912 -27.13 4.66 18.15
C TYR A 912 -25.81 4.23 18.78
N GLY A 913 -25.52 2.95 18.69
CA GLY A 913 -24.25 2.40 19.15
C GLY A 913 -24.08 0.96 18.71
N GLY A 914 -22.91 0.42 18.93
CA GLY A 914 -22.63 -0.94 18.54
C GLY A 914 -21.36 -1.50 19.13
N ILE A 915 -21.13 -2.76 18.79
CA ILE A 915 -19.98 -3.56 19.22
C ILE A 915 -19.44 -4.24 17.97
N ASN A 916 -18.19 -3.99 17.64
CA ASN A 916 -17.47 -4.72 16.60
C ASN A 916 -16.62 -5.81 17.24
N ASN A 917 -16.43 -6.93 16.56
CA ASN A 917 -15.77 -8.11 17.06
C ASN A 917 -16.31 -8.54 18.43
N LEU A 918 -17.61 -8.81 18.50
CA LEU A 918 -18.35 -9.18 19.73
C LEU A 918 -17.67 -10.31 20.52
N GLY A 919 -17.05 -11.26 19.83
CA GLY A 919 -16.32 -12.37 20.42
C GLY A 919 -14.95 -12.03 21.01
N ASP A 920 -14.48 -10.80 20.87
CA ASP A 920 -13.09 -10.40 21.20
C ASP A 920 -12.04 -11.35 20.60
N ARG A 921 -12.31 -11.80 19.37
CA ARG A 921 -11.41 -12.70 18.68
C ARG A 921 -10.09 -11.98 18.39
N LYS A 922 -9.00 -12.68 18.68
CA LYS A 922 -7.64 -12.19 18.47
C LYS A 922 -7.11 -12.65 17.10
N PRO A 923 -6.03 -12.03 16.58
CA PRO A 923 -5.24 -12.58 15.47
C PRO A 923 -4.83 -14.03 15.71
N ASP A 924 -4.43 -14.72 14.69
CA ASP A 924 -3.87 -16.08 14.81
C ASP A 924 -2.43 -16.05 15.36
N ASP A 925 -1.96 -17.16 15.88
CA ASP A 925 -0.61 -17.31 16.44
C ASP A 925 0.45 -16.85 15.41
N GLY A 926 1.35 -15.94 15.82
CA GLY A 926 2.32 -15.30 14.94
C GLY A 926 1.73 -14.45 13.80
N GLY A 927 0.42 -14.19 13.81
CA GLY A 927 -0.28 -13.42 12.79
C GLY A 927 -0.37 -11.93 13.06
N VAL A 928 -0.06 -11.52 14.27
CA VAL A 928 0.04 -10.12 14.77
C VAL A 928 -1.25 -9.31 14.59
N ALA A 929 -1.75 -9.15 13.37
CA ALA A 929 -2.99 -8.44 13.04
C ALA A 929 -3.87 -9.17 12.00
N TYR A 930 -3.60 -10.44 11.73
CA TYR A 930 -4.29 -11.20 10.69
C TYR A 930 -4.81 -12.56 11.24
N PRO A 931 -5.97 -13.09 10.83
CA PRO A 931 -6.96 -12.53 9.87
C PRO A 931 -7.95 -11.54 10.51
N ILE A 932 -7.79 -11.24 11.78
CA ILE A 932 -8.61 -10.33 12.57
C ILE A 932 -7.74 -9.17 13.04
N SER A 933 -8.29 -7.96 13.08
CA SER A 933 -7.60 -6.79 13.61
C SER A 933 -7.11 -6.98 15.04
N ALA A 934 -5.89 -6.52 15.32
CA ALA A 934 -5.31 -6.50 16.66
C ALA A 934 -6.05 -5.56 17.64
N VAL A 935 -6.92 -4.68 17.15
CA VAL A 935 -7.79 -3.84 18.00
C VAL A 935 -8.64 -4.71 18.94
N GLY A 936 -9.15 -5.85 18.43
CA GLY A 936 -10.04 -6.73 19.17
C GLY A 936 -11.46 -6.16 19.26
N ARG A 937 -12.18 -6.43 20.35
CA ARG A 937 -13.52 -5.88 20.57
C ARG A 937 -13.47 -4.37 20.73
N SER A 938 -14.35 -3.66 19.99
CA SER A 938 -14.51 -2.22 20.11
C SER A 938 -15.97 -1.82 20.26
N PHE A 939 -16.19 -0.66 20.90
CA PHE A 939 -17.50 -0.08 21.15
C PHE A 939 -17.58 1.29 20.52
N TYR A 940 -18.75 1.66 20.04
CA TYR A 940 -19.03 3.01 19.60
C TYR A 940 -20.42 3.45 20.02
N VAL A 941 -20.57 4.75 20.19
CA VAL A 941 -21.84 5.40 20.48
C VAL A 941 -21.91 6.71 19.71
N GLY A 942 -23.09 7.03 19.20
CA GLY A 942 -23.31 8.25 18.46
C GLY A 942 -24.71 8.79 18.58
N VAL A 943 -24.85 10.03 18.15
CA VAL A 943 -26.13 10.73 18.09
C VAL A 943 -26.28 11.36 16.72
N LYS A 944 -27.53 11.43 16.25
CA LYS A 944 -27.92 12.18 15.05
C LYS A 944 -29.03 13.14 15.44
N ALA A 945 -28.97 14.33 14.87
CA ALA A 945 -30.00 15.33 15.02
C ALA A 945 -30.43 15.88 13.65
N LYS A 946 -31.73 15.94 13.40
CA LYS A 946 -32.33 16.62 12.24
C LYS A 946 -33.15 17.79 12.77
N LEU A 947 -32.65 19.01 12.63
CA LEU A 947 -33.16 20.15 13.35
C LEU A 947 -34.30 20.89 12.62
N PHE A 948 -34.39 20.84 11.29
CA PHE A 948 -35.52 21.35 10.47
C PHE A 948 -35.44 20.81 9.06
#